data_e0aed9de082d9cb036f4eeed418c822a
#
_entry.id   e0aed9de082d9cb036f4eeed418c822a
#
_cell.length_a   1.000
_cell.length_b   1.000
_cell.length_c   1.000
_cell.angle_alpha   90.00
_cell.angle_beta   90.00
_cell.angle_gamma   90.00
#
_symmetry.space_group_name_H-M   'P 1'
#
loop_
_entity.id
_entity.type
_entity.pdbx_description
1 polymer ?
#
loop_
_entity_poly.entity_id
_entity_poly.type
_entity_poly.pdbx_seq_one_letter_code
_entity_poly.pdbx_strand_id
1 'polypeptide(L)'
;MNRNDVNRKTWYLLILMPIIYLAVSVLVVFLVKNNGAYPTGSDTMYHIFRGDYVYNSIKEGSWYPIYNSMWYNGVEIMRYWAPLTAYYMALCQMIAGGGQLAGYLIFVGSVCFFNSILWLIIGRKMNRPYLGAFVGLIWFFMPNNLLALFVEGNLARSLCMIFLPVFIYAVCEYLSERKRIYIPIIIVTFALMAMCHLGYAGMIALAVLIYCIVYMFQQGNKRAVLEVIVSILLGFMVLGIWLVASLNGGITSLDNSENMANFFQKLVVTLNPLDRIKSNNSHFYYGLAACIIAVCGIFLGYKKSRAGFVTAVVILVCTTTVMYPVLSLLPGSQYLWMLRFISIALCFILYSFLKWDTLKKPLVLLMCVLLIADIVPSLTLITGGSLFTEDNKISLSGMFSRYNSTSEDNSSDTSLIDDILSLNMTDTSEAEDRINHTQNYTLISKAQSITGQRLALMDASSLGAMGAWLTADWNNGVPAAFGAGWEAANTSTNIANLNKAMAESRFYYMFDRCEELGNDTVVVRLSQLNKYTGTLDKLDEAANAVGYKLVDYNGDYRLYHLDVNGNWGTISTYEAIGIGSGASGISLRFPAVEETDSYNLDDYTFEQLSQYKEIFLDGFTYNDKEAAEELIIRLSEAGVKIIISADSIPQDKRTHTQTFLGVTCNAVKFENGYPEMNTRIGRVYTDMFPQGHTEWNTVYLDGLDTSYGSVDDNGLSLDFYGTVKNDNIIMCGLGIMNFYSMTGDKTVGRLLENMSGLTQETLPQRKIFPLTIDYTGSTITITSNEDNVNTALAYHDIFSTAQNIEKKNNLMYIQKGTTVINIKVPYVWQGAIVSIAGIILSVVWVIALGKTGKSGKNKNENI
;
A
#
# COMPACT_ATOMS: atom_id res chain seq x y z
N MET A 1 6.43 -32.39 39.48
CA MET A 1 7.72 -31.66 39.67
C MET A 1 7.40 -30.22 39.86
N ASN A 2 7.86 -29.59 40.92
CA ASN A 2 7.55 -28.19 41.27
C ASN A 2 8.22 -27.27 40.21
N ARG A 3 7.64 -26.13 39.88
CA ARG A 3 8.13 -25.13 38.91
C ARG A 3 9.59 -24.71 39.20
N ASN A 4 9.89 -24.54 40.45
CA ASN A 4 11.24 -24.17 40.91
C ASN A 4 12.26 -25.28 40.61
N ASP A 5 11.88 -26.56 40.71
CA ASP A 5 12.74 -27.70 40.46
C ASP A 5 13.07 -27.86 38.98
N VAL A 6 12.06 -27.64 38.08
CA VAL A 6 12.29 -27.66 36.63
C VAL A 6 13.23 -26.53 36.24
N ASN A 7 12.98 -25.32 36.71
CA ASN A 7 13.79 -24.16 36.35
C ASN A 7 15.23 -24.29 36.88
N ARG A 8 15.44 -24.88 38.05
CA ARG A 8 16.77 -25.14 38.61
C ARG A 8 17.53 -26.21 37.81
N LYS A 9 16.85 -27.27 37.34
CA LYS A 9 17.49 -28.34 36.57
C LYS A 9 17.77 -27.94 35.10
N THR A 10 17.11 -26.92 34.57
CA THR A 10 17.21 -26.49 33.15
C THR A 10 17.80 -25.09 32.99
N TRP A 11 18.44 -24.54 34.04
CA TRP A 11 19.03 -23.21 33.98
C TRP A 11 20.07 -23.06 32.86
N TYR A 12 20.84 -24.14 32.59
CA TYR A 12 21.84 -24.15 31.53
C TYR A 12 21.29 -23.85 30.15
N LEU A 13 19.97 -24.10 29.89
CA LEU A 13 19.32 -23.73 28.62
C LEU A 13 19.31 -22.21 28.42
N LEU A 14 19.35 -21.41 29.48
CA LEU A 14 19.44 -19.95 29.36
C LEU A 14 20.80 -19.44 28.87
N ILE A 15 21.82 -20.29 28.92
CA ILE A 15 23.16 -19.97 28.42
C ILE A 15 23.36 -20.69 27.07
N LEU A 16 23.11 -21.99 27.01
CA LEU A 16 23.35 -22.79 25.81
C LEU A 16 22.48 -22.40 24.63
N MET A 17 21.16 -22.22 24.85
CA MET A 17 20.25 -21.94 23.75
C MET A 17 20.44 -20.57 23.09
N PRO A 18 20.70 -19.46 23.80
CA PRO A 18 21.09 -18.22 23.17
C PRO A 18 22.32 -18.30 22.27
N ILE A 19 23.33 -19.11 22.67
CA ILE A 19 24.51 -19.35 21.83
C ILE A 19 24.13 -20.11 20.57
N ILE A 20 23.30 -21.15 20.67
CA ILE A 20 22.80 -21.90 19.54
C ILE A 20 21.94 -20.98 18.62
N TYR A 21 21.07 -20.17 19.21
CA TYR A 21 20.23 -19.24 18.42
C TYR A 21 21.08 -18.18 17.71
N LEU A 22 22.14 -17.68 18.35
CA LEU A 22 23.08 -16.78 17.71
C LEU A 22 23.78 -17.47 16.53
N ALA A 23 24.28 -18.68 16.74
CA ALA A 23 24.92 -19.46 15.68
C ALA A 23 23.96 -19.73 14.49
N VAL A 24 22.69 -20.07 14.78
CA VAL A 24 21.65 -20.25 13.75
C VAL A 24 21.37 -18.91 13.04
N SER A 25 21.31 -17.80 13.77
CA SER A 25 21.08 -16.48 13.17
C SER A 25 22.26 -16.05 12.27
N VAL A 26 23.49 -16.33 12.66
CA VAL A 26 24.67 -16.10 11.83
C VAL A 26 24.65 -17.00 10.58
N LEU A 27 24.27 -18.27 10.72
CA LEU A 27 24.10 -19.18 9.59
C LEU A 27 23.01 -18.67 8.61
N VAL A 28 21.88 -18.18 9.12
CA VAL A 28 20.81 -17.59 8.30
C VAL A 28 21.34 -16.39 7.51
N VAL A 29 22.06 -15.48 8.19
CA VAL A 29 22.67 -14.30 7.52
C VAL A 29 23.67 -14.72 6.46
N PHE A 30 24.52 -15.70 6.76
CA PHE A 30 25.47 -16.26 5.79
C PHE A 30 24.76 -16.83 4.55
N LEU A 31 23.73 -17.66 4.74
CA LEU A 31 22.98 -18.26 3.65
C LEU A 31 22.22 -17.19 2.83
N VAL A 32 21.62 -16.19 3.48
CA VAL A 32 20.94 -15.09 2.81
C VAL A 32 21.91 -14.24 2.00
N LYS A 33 23.06 -13.90 2.56
CA LYS A 33 24.10 -13.12 1.86
C LYS A 33 24.57 -13.84 0.59
N ASN A 34 24.77 -15.16 0.66
CA ASN A 34 25.33 -15.97 -0.41
C ASN A 34 24.28 -16.63 -1.32
N ASN A 35 22.97 -16.34 -1.16
CA ASN A 35 21.95 -16.95 -2.00
C ASN A 35 21.86 -16.35 -3.43
N GLY A 36 22.65 -15.32 -3.71
CA GLY A 36 22.74 -14.65 -5.02
C GLY A 36 21.53 -13.80 -5.39
N ALA A 37 20.56 -13.62 -4.50
CA ALA A 37 19.34 -12.85 -4.74
C ALA A 37 19.07 -11.78 -3.68
N TYR A 38 19.88 -11.72 -2.62
CA TYR A 38 19.71 -10.73 -1.53
C TYR A 38 20.00 -9.30 -2.03
N PRO A 39 19.27 -8.29 -1.58
CA PRO A 39 18.08 -8.40 -0.74
C PRO A 39 16.87 -8.83 -1.57
N THR A 40 16.03 -9.72 -1.01
CA THR A 40 14.86 -10.31 -1.65
C THR A 40 13.57 -9.80 -1.03
N GLY A 41 12.47 -9.88 -1.78
CA GLY A 41 11.13 -9.48 -1.36
C GLY A 41 10.64 -8.23 -2.08
N SER A 42 9.33 -8.21 -2.43
CA SER A 42 8.72 -7.13 -3.22
C SER A 42 8.86 -5.75 -2.57
N ASP A 43 8.74 -5.68 -1.22
CA ASP A 43 8.72 -4.40 -0.50
C ASP A 43 10.02 -4.13 0.29
N THR A 44 11.01 -5.01 0.21
CA THR A 44 12.25 -4.92 1.02
C THR A 44 12.98 -3.59 0.80
N MET A 45 13.15 -3.17 -0.46
CA MET A 45 13.85 -1.93 -0.79
C MET A 45 13.15 -0.69 -0.29
N TYR A 46 11.83 -0.71 -0.26
CA TYR A 46 11.01 0.31 0.32
C TYR A 46 11.25 0.49 1.84
N HIS A 47 11.37 -0.61 2.58
CA HIS A 47 11.71 -0.55 4.00
C HIS A 47 13.17 -0.14 4.24
N ILE A 48 14.09 -0.54 3.35
CA ILE A 48 15.49 -0.08 3.39
C ILE A 48 15.54 1.43 3.18
N PHE A 49 14.86 1.96 2.16
CA PHE A 49 14.76 3.40 1.93
C PHE A 49 14.28 4.17 3.16
N ARG A 50 13.21 3.69 3.81
CA ARG A 50 12.68 4.34 5.02
C ARG A 50 13.67 4.29 6.19
N GLY A 51 14.36 3.17 6.35
CA GLY A 51 15.40 3.02 7.37
C GLY A 51 16.56 4.00 7.14
N ASP A 52 17.02 4.10 5.91
CA ASP A 52 18.09 5.01 5.51
C ASP A 52 17.67 6.47 5.67
N TYR A 53 16.47 6.81 5.27
CA TYR A 53 15.93 8.15 5.46
C TYR A 53 15.89 8.57 6.94
N VAL A 54 15.43 7.69 7.83
CA VAL A 54 15.47 7.94 9.29
C VAL A 54 16.91 8.02 9.80
N TYR A 55 17.78 7.13 9.37
CA TYR A 55 19.19 7.12 9.76
C TYR A 55 19.90 8.42 9.42
N ASN A 56 19.77 8.90 8.19
CA ASN A 56 20.37 10.13 7.72
C ASN A 56 19.75 11.38 8.41
N SER A 57 18.42 11.40 8.54
CA SER A 57 17.72 12.49 9.25
C SER A 57 18.15 12.63 10.71
N ILE A 58 18.37 11.53 11.42
CA ILE A 58 18.88 11.56 12.80
C ILE A 58 20.30 12.13 12.84
N LYS A 59 21.16 11.79 11.88
CA LYS A 59 22.51 12.36 11.78
C LYS A 59 22.51 13.87 11.55
N GLU A 60 21.51 14.37 10.82
CA GLU A 60 21.28 15.79 10.59
C GLU A 60 20.57 16.50 11.76
N GLY A 61 20.21 15.76 12.82
CA GLY A 61 19.56 16.30 14.02
C GLY A 61 18.04 16.28 14.01
N SER A 62 17.40 15.74 12.96
CA SER A 62 15.95 15.55 12.87
C SER A 62 15.56 14.16 13.38
N TRP A 63 14.94 14.11 14.56
CA TRP A 63 14.54 12.85 15.20
C TRP A 63 13.24 12.27 14.69
N TYR A 64 12.37 13.07 14.06
CA TYR A 64 11.10 12.63 13.49
C TYR A 64 10.89 13.31 12.14
N PRO A 65 11.53 12.79 11.08
CA PRO A 65 11.42 13.35 9.75
C PRO A 65 10.06 12.98 9.14
N ILE A 66 9.12 13.91 9.12
CA ILE A 66 7.76 13.67 8.63
C ILE A 66 7.64 13.79 7.11
N TYR A 67 8.42 14.68 6.47
CA TYR A 67 8.32 15.00 5.05
C TYR A 67 9.55 14.55 4.28
N ASN A 68 9.34 13.88 3.16
CA ASN A 68 10.37 13.43 2.22
C ASN A 68 10.07 14.00 0.83
N SER A 69 11.03 14.73 0.24
CA SER A 69 10.90 15.35 -1.10
C SER A 69 11.22 14.42 -2.27
N MET A 70 11.77 13.23 -1.98
CA MET A 70 12.30 12.33 -3.02
C MET A 70 11.22 11.55 -3.76
N TRP A 71 10.07 11.29 -3.16
CA TRP A 71 8.95 10.56 -3.77
C TRP A 71 7.69 11.42 -3.90
N TYR A 72 6.88 11.13 -4.93
CA TYR A 72 5.52 11.67 -5.10
C TYR A 72 5.41 13.19 -5.06
N ASN A 73 6.41 13.90 -5.58
CA ASN A 73 6.47 15.36 -5.49
C ASN A 73 6.56 15.90 -4.05
N GLY A 74 6.89 15.04 -3.11
CA GLY A 74 6.89 15.25 -1.67
C GLY A 74 5.82 14.42 -0.98
N VAL A 75 6.17 13.71 0.09
CA VAL A 75 5.29 12.79 0.81
C VAL A 75 5.51 12.83 2.32
N GLU A 76 4.44 12.61 3.09
CA GLU A 76 4.49 12.54 4.55
C GLU A 76 4.85 11.12 5.01
N ILE A 77 6.10 10.73 4.79
CA ILE A 77 6.58 9.35 4.90
C ILE A 77 6.39 8.70 6.28
N MET A 78 6.38 9.50 7.37
CA MET A 78 6.27 9.00 8.76
C MET A 78 4.88 9.21 9.39
N ARG A 79 3.93 9.84 8.67
CA ARG A 79 2.59 10.11 9.21
C ARG A 79 1.71 8.88 9.18
N TYR A 80 1.66 8.18 8.05
CA TYR A 80 0.70 7.09 7.80
C TYR A 80 1.27 5.71 8.03
N TRP A 81 2.58 5.58 7.99
CA TRP A 81 3.26 4.32 8.27
C TRP A 81 3.78 4.27 9.70
N ALA A 82 3.55 3.13 10.33
CA ALA A 82 3.99 2.89 11.69
C ALA A 82 5.53 2.99 11.81
N PRO A 83 6.07 3.87 12.65
CA PRO A 83 7.47 4.30 12.57
C PRO A 83 8.49 3.30 13.13
N LEU A 84 8.10 2.38 14.02
CA LEU A 84 9.05 1.53 14.77
C LEU A 84 9.95 0.71 13.84
N THR A 85 9.43 0.22 12.71
CA THR A 85 10.23 -0.58 11.78
C THR A 85 11.32 0.25 11.10
N ALA A 86 11.01 1.49 10.70
CA ALA A 86 11.99 2.38 10.10
C ALA A 86 13.12 2.74 11.10
N TYR A 87 12.76 3.04 12.34
CA TYR A 87 13.76 3.26 13.41
C TYR A 87 14.59 2.02 13.72
N TYR A 88 13.97 0.82 13.71
CA TYR A 88 14.70 -0.41 13.93
C TYR A 88 15.66 -0.72 12.77
N MET A 89 15.26 -0.45 11.54
CA MET A 89 16.16 -0.54 10.37
C MET A 89 17.30 0.47 10.46
N ALA A 90 17.02 1.73 10.82
CA ALA A 90 18.04 2.75 11.05
C ALA A 90 19.04 2.34 12.13
N LEU A 91 18.57 1.71 13.22
CA LEU A 91 19.43 1.13 14.24
C LEU A 91 20.32 0.01 13.69
N CYS A 92 19.75 -0.90 12.90
CA CYS A 92 20.51 -1.98 12.24
C CYS A 92 21.56 -1.40 11.29
N GLN A 93 21.22 -0.38 10.53
CA GLN A 93 22.14 0.33 9.63
C GLN A 93 23.26 1.04 10.40
N MET A 94 22.93 1.67 11.53
CA MET A 94 23.93 2.28 12.42
C MET A 94 24.92 1.24 12.97
N ILE A 95 24.43 0.07 13.38
CA ILE A 95 25.27 -1.05 13.84
C ILE A 95 26.15 -1.58 12.70
N ALA A 96 25.66 -1.55 11.46
CA ALA A 96 26.37 -1.91 10.24
C ALA A 96 27.39 -0.86 9.77
N GLY A 97 27.62 0.22 10.51
CA GLY A 97 28.53 1.29 10.13
C GLY A 97 27.97 2.24 9.04
N GLY A 98 26.65 2.22 8.79
CA GLY A 98 25.95 3.08 7.85
C GLY A 98 25.55 2.41 6.52
N GLY A 99 25.97 1.17 6.28
CA GLY A 99 25.61 0.44 5.06
C GLY A 99 24.16 -0.03 5.09
N GLN A 100 23.37 0.32 4.07
CA GLN A 100 21.95 -0.03 3.93
C GLN A 100 21.74 -1.54 3.83
N LEU A 101 22.45 -2.20 2.91
CA LEU A 101 22.35 -3.63 2.65
C LEU A 101 22.89 -4.46 3.83
N ALA A 102 23.96 -4.02 4.46
CA ALA A 102 24.49 -4.63 5.69
C ALA A 102 23.51 -4.48 6.86
N GLY A 103 22.84 -3.31 6.98
CA GLY A 103 21.76 -3.08 7.93
C GLY A 103 20.60 -4.06 7.78
N TYR A 104 20.23 -4.38 6.55
CA TYR A 104 19.20 -5.41 6.27
C TYR A 104 19.64 -6.80 6.75
N LEU A 105 20.90 -7.20 6.57
CA LEU A 105 21.41 -8.49 7.08
C LEU A 105 21.35 -8.54 8.61
N ILE A 106 21.71 -7.45 9.29
CA ILE A 106 21.59 -7.34 10.75
C ILE A 106 20.13 -7.42 11.19
N PHE A 107 19.22 -6.78 10.45
CA PHE A 107 17.77 -6.91 10.68
C PHE A 107 17.34 -8.37 10.63
N VAL A 108 17.65 -9.11 9.56
CA VAL A 108 17.31 -10.52 9.38
C VAL A 108 17.84 -11.37 10.54
N GLY A 109 19.12 -11.25 10.86
CA GLY A 109 19.76 -11.99 11.95
C GLY A 109 19.14 -11.69 13.31
N SER A 110 18.87 -10.42 13.60
CA SER A 110 18.26 -10.00 14.87
C SER A 110 16.81 -10.47 15.02
N VAL A 111 16.01 -10.43 13.95
CA VAL A 111 14.64 -10.98 13.96
C VAL A 111 14.66 -12.48 14.24
N CYS A 112 15.56 -13.24 13.60
CA CYS A 112 15.76 -14.67 13.88
C CYS A 112 16.11 -14.92 15.34
N PHE A 113 17.08 -14.19 15.87
CA PHE A 113 17.59 -14.34 17.23
C PHE A 113 16.53 -14.01 18.30
N PHE A 114 15.90 -12.84 18.22
CA PHE A 114 14.94 -12.41 19.23
C PHE A 114 13.66 -13.26 19.23
N ASN A 115 13.18 -13.69 18.07
CA ASN A 115 12.09 -14.66 17.98
C ASN A 115 12.39 -15.93 18.78
N SER A 116 13.59 -16.46 18.64
CA SER A 116 14.01 -17.71 19.31
C SER A 116 14.09 -17.56 20.84
N ILE A 117 14.67 -16.46 21.30
CA ILE A 117 14.80 -16.14 22.73
C ILE A 117 13.42 -16.04 23.42
N LEU A 118 12.48 -15.37 22.81
CA LEU A 118 11.18 -15.14 23.43
C LEU A 118 10.38 -16.44 23.61
N TRP A 119 10.45 -17.37 22.64
CA TRP A 119 9.84 -18.69 22.79
C TRP A 119 10.50 -19.55 23.87
N LEU A 120 11.83 -19.47 24.04
CA LEU A 120 12.53 -20.12 25.15
C LEU A 120 12.01 -19.60 26.50
N ILE A 121 11.86 -18.28 26.64
CA ILE A 121 11.32 -17.63 27.86
C ILE A 121 9.88 -18.10 28.11
N ILE A 122 9.03 -18.12 27.09
CA ILE A 122 7.64 -18.61 27.18
C ILE A 122 7.62 -20.07 27.62
N GLY A 123 8.40 -20.94 26.98
CA GLY A 123 8.47 -22.36 27.32
C GLY A 123 8.90 -22.58 28.78
N ARG A 124 9.86 -21.81 29.30
CA ARG A 124 10.25 -21.85 30.74
C ARG A 124 9.11 -21.38 31.64
N LYS A 125 8.41 -20.32 31.29
CA LYS A 125 7.25 -19.84 32.06
C LYS A 125 6.12 -20.86 32.10
N MET A 126 5.99 -21.69 31.07
CA MET A 126 5.00 -22.77 30.96
C MET A 126 5.47 -24.12 31.47
N ASN A 127 6.66 -24.23 32.11
CA ASN A 127 7.29 -25.45 32.58
C ASN A 127 7.62 -26.50 31.47
N ARG A 128 7.84 -25.99 30.25
CA ARG A 128 8.19 -26.79 29.06
C ARG A 128 9.47 -26.26 28.38
N PRO A 129 10.61 -26.12 29.13
CA PRO A 129 11.79 -25.42 28.64
C PRO A 129 12.39 -26.03 27.36
N TYR A 130 12.42 -27.36 27.23
CA TYR A 130 12.94 -28.06 26.06
C TYR A 130 12.05 -27.84 24.82
N LEU A 131 10.72 -27.91 25.02
CA LEU A 131 9.78 -27.67 23.93
C LEU A 131 9.78 -26.19 23.53
N GLY A 132 9.88 -25.27 24.48
CA GLY A 132 10.06 -23.84 24.21
C GLY A 132 11.35 -23.55 23.44
N ALA A 133 12.45 -24.23 23.78
CA ALA A 133 13.70 -24.14 23.06
C ALA A 133 13.55 -24.65 21.60
N PHE A 134 12.86 -25.75 21.39
CA PHE A 134 12.58 -26.27 20.07
C PHE A 134 11.67 -25.31 19.25
N VAL A 135 10.58 -24.82 19.85
CA VAL A 135 9.68 -23.86 19.16
C VAL A 135 10.43 -22.59 18.82
N GLY A 136 11.35 -22.13 19.69
CA GLY A 136 12.24 -21.00 19.39
C GLY A 136 13.09 -21.23 18.14
N LEU A 137 13.64 -22.44 17.96
CA LEU A 137 14.40 -22.77 16.75
C LEU A 137 13.55 -22.75 15.48
N ILE A 138 12.30 -23.22 15.54
CA ILE A 138 11.48 -23.40 14.33
C ILE A 138 10.62 -22.20 13.96
N TRP A 139 10.28 -21.31 14.90
CA TRP A 139 9.31 -20.23 14.68
C TRP A 139 9.70 -19.30 13.52
N PHE A 140 10.95 -18.88 13.47
CA PHE A 140 11.43 -18.03 12.36
C PHE A 140 11.28 -18.75 11.00
N PHE A 141 11.56 -20.03 10.96
CA PHE A 141 11.55 -20.84 9.73
C PHE A 141 10.16 -21.32 9.31
N MET A 142 9.11 -21.01 10.07
CA MET A 142 7.76 -21.40 9.64
C MET A 142 7.44 -20.75 8.28
N PRO A 143 6.78 -21.49 7.36
CA PRO A 143 6.65 -21.09 5.96
C PRO A 143 6.16 -19.65 5.74
N ASN A 144 5.13 -19.25 6.46
CA ASN A 144 4.55 -17.90 6.30
C ASN A 144 5.42 -16.79 6.90
N ASN A 145 6.30 -17.10 7.85
CA ASN A 145 7.23 -16.11 8.41
C ASN A 145 8.35 -15.82 7.42
N LEU A 146 8.92 -16.87 6.80
CA LEU A 146 9.91 -16.71 5.74
C LEU A 146 9.33 -16.03 4.50
N LEU A 147 8.09 -16.37 4.13
CA LEU A 147 7.41 -15.76 3.01
C LEU A 147 7.17 -14.26 3.25
N ALA A 148 6.79 -13.87 4.46
CA ALA A 148 6.65 -12.45 4.82
C ALA A 148 7.95 -11.67 4.66
N LEU A 149 9.09 -12.28 5.03
CA LEU A 149 10.38 -11.62 5.00
C LEU A 149 11.02 -11.65 3.61
N PHE A 150 11.01 -12.78 2.92
CA PHE A 150 11.81 -12.99 1.70
C PHE A 150 11.01 -12.96 0.40
N VAL A 151 9.68 -13.03 0.44
CA VAL A 151 8.81 -12.92 -0.76
C VAL A 151 8.05 -11.61 -0.75
N GLU A 152 7.28 -11.32 0.31
CA GLU A 152 6.63 -10.02 0.43
C GLU A 152 7.63 -8.89 0.73
N GLY A 153 8.73 -9.18 1.43
CA GLY A 153 9.65 -8.15 1.89
C GLY A 153 9.06 -7.26 2.99
N ASN A 154 8.00 -7.73 3.66
CA ASN A 154 7.29 -6.96 4.67
C ASN A 154 8.05 -6.99 6.02
N LEU A 155 9.08 -6.16 6.13
CA LEU A 155 9.93 -6.08 7.33
C LEU A 155 9.12 -5.66 8.56
N ALA A 156 8.10 -4.84 8.38
CA ALA A 156 7.22 -4.39 9.46
C ALA A 156 6.45 -5.56 10.08
N ARG A 157 5.89 -6.45 9.25
CA ARG A 157 5.23 -7.66 9.70
C ARG A 157 6.21 -8.65 10.32
N SER A 158 7.41 -8.76 9.76
CA SER A 158 8.47 -9.64 10.30
C SER A 158 8.92 -9.18 11.69
N LEU A 159 9.00 -7.89 11.94
CA LEU A 159 9.29 -7.34 13.27
C LEU A 159 8.13 -7.58 14.26
N CYS A 160 6.87 -7.47 13.82
CA CYS A 160 5.70 -7.83 14.64
C CYS A 160 5.77 -9.28 15.15
N MET A 161 6.33 -10.20 14.37
CA MET A 161 6.42 -11.63 14.75
C MET A 161 7.30 -11.88 15.96
N ILE A 162 8.17 -10.93 16.36
CA ILE A 162 8.91 -10.98 17.62
C ILE A 162 7.95 -10.83 18.81
N PHE A 163 7.01 -9.89 18.72
CA PHE A 163 6.10 -9.56 19.82
C PHE A 163 4.85 -10.45 19.86
N LEU A 164 4.43 -10.99 18.72
CA LEU A 164 3.22 -11.81 18.58
C LEU A 164 3.16 -13.00 19.56
N PRO A 165 4.22 -13.84 19.73
CA PRO A 165 4.19 -14.94 20.69
C PRO A 165 4.00 -14.48 22.14
N VAL A 166 4.61 -13.36 22.50
CA VAL A 166 4.51 -12.79 23.87
C VAL A 166 3.10 -12.26 24.12
N PHE A 167 2.52 -11.61 23.12
CA PHE A 167 1.15 -11.10 23.17
C PHE A 167 0.13 -12.24 23.32
N ILE A 168 0.20 -13.26 22.44
CA ILE A 168 -0.69 -14.44 22.52
C ILE A 168 -0.52 -15.17 23.85
N TYR A 169 0.72 -15.39 24.31
CA TYR A 169 1.01 -15.95 25.60
C TYR A 169 0.34 -15.15 26.73
N ALA A 170 0.52 -13.82 26.75
CA ALA A 170 -0.04 -12.97 27.80
C ALA A 170 -1.57 -12.98 27.81
N VAL A 171 -2.22 -12.91 26.64
CA VAL A 171 -3.69 -12.99 26.52
C VAL A 171 -4.21 -14.33 27.03
N CYS A 172 -3.64 -15.43 26.53
CA CYS A 172 -4.11 -16.78 26.89
C CYS A 172 -3.88 -17.09 28.37
N GLU A 173 -2.73 -16.71 28.95
CA GLU A 173 -2.44 -16.92 30.36
C GLU A 173 -3.26 -15.99 31.25
N TYR A 174 -3.53 -14.74 30.81
CA TYR A 174 -4.44 -13.86 31.56
C TYR A 174 -5.85 -14.46 31.67
N LEU A 175 -6.39 -14.93 30.56
CA LEU A 175 -7.71 -15.57 30.56
C LEU A 175 -7.74 -16.84 31.43
N SER A 176 -6.65 -17.63 31.44
CA SER A 176 -6.53 -18.88 32.19
C SER A 176 -6.24 -18.66 33.68
N GLU A 177 -5.33 -17.76 34.05
CA GLU A 177 -4.79 -17.62 35.42
C GLU A 177 -5.25 -16.36 36.15
N ARG A 178 -5.79 -15.36 35.42
CA ARG A 178 -6.25 -14.08 35.97
C ARG A 178 -5.16 -13.28 36.70
N LYS A 179 -3.89 -13.51 36.37
CA LYS A 179 -2.76 -12.77 36.97
C LYS A 179 -2.60 -11.42 36.29
N ARG A 180 -2.70 -10.35 37.08
CA ARG A 180 -2.59 -8.95 36.60
C ARG A 180 -1.29 -8.62 35.89
N ILE A 181 -0.21 -9.37 36.10
CA ILE A 181 1.07 -9.14 35.45
C ILE A 181 1.01 -9.27 33.94
N TYR A 182 0.03 -10.01 33.39
CA TYR A 182 -0.16 -10.15 31.96
C TYR A 182 -0.78 -8.92 31.32
N ILE A 183 -1.51 -8.08 32.06
CA ILE A 183 -2.17 -6.89 31.51
C ILE A 183 -1.19 -5.87 30.92
N PRO A 184 -0.14 -5.40 31.66
CA PRO A 184 0.84 -4.50 31.05
C PRO A 184 1.58 -5.14 29.88
N ILE A 185 1.79 -6.47 29.91
CA ILE A 185 2.42 -7.18 28.77
C ILE A 185 1.50 -7.12 27.54
N ILE A 186 0.19 -7.32 27.71
CA ILE A 186 -0.79 -7.18 26.60
C ILE A 186 -0.76 -5.76 26.05
N ILE A 187 -0.84 -4.73 26.88
CA ILE A 187 -0.85 -3.33 26.47
C ILE A 187 0.41 -2.97 25.69
N VAL A 188 1.60 -3.28 26.27
CA VAL A 188 2.88 -2.90 25.68
C VAL A 188 3.17 -3.66 24.40
N THR A 189 2.96 -5.00 24.38
CA THR A 189 3.25 -5.79 23.18
C THR A 189 2.30 -5.46 22.05
N PHE A 190 1.03 -5.16 22.36
CA PHE A 190 0.08 -4.69 21.35
C PHE A 190 0.48 -3.33 20.78
N ALA A 191 0.85 -2.38 21.64
CA ALA A 191 1.35 -1.07 21.21
C ALA A 191 2.59 -1.21 20.31
N LEU A 192 3.57 -2.05 20.68
CA LEU A 192 4.76 -2.29 19.86
C LEU A 192 4.40 -2.89 18.49
N MET A 193 3.48 -3.86 18.43
CA MET A 193 3.04 -4.43 17.15
C MET A 193 2.32 -3.39 16.28
N ALA A 194 1.48 -2.54 16.86
CA ALA A 194 0.81 -1.47 16.14
C ALA A 194 1.81 -0.40 15.64
N MET A 195 2.87 -0.14 16.39
CA MET A 195 3.99 0.72 15.96
C MET A 195 4.89 0.08 14.90
N CYS A 196 4.86 -1.25 14.73
CA CYS A 196 5.51 -1.91 13.60
C CYS A 196 4.62 -1.86 12.34
N HIS A 197 3.35 -2.29 12.47
CA HIS A 197 2.41 -2.43 11.36
C HIS A 197 0.96 -2.36 11.87
N LEU A 198 0.33 -1.19 11.75
CA LEU A 198 -1.02 -0.93 12.30
C LEU A 198 -2.07 -1.92 11.78
N GLY A 199 -2.12 -2.13 10.47
CA GLY A 199 -3.09 -3.06 9.85
C GLY A 199 -2.92 -4.51 10.35
N TYR A 200 -1.68 -4.98 10.48
CA TYR A 200 -1.41 -6.33 10.99
C TYR A 200 -1.74 -6.45 12.48
N ALA A 201 -1.51 -5.41 13.28
CA ALA A 201 -1.95 -5.39 14.69
C ALA A 201 -3.49 -5.46 14.81
N GLY A 202 -4.23 -4.80 13.90
CA GLY A 202 -5.68 -4.93 13.80
C GLY A 202 -6.12 -6.37 13.48
N MET A 203 -5.44 -7.05 12.56
CA MET A 203 -5.68 -8.46 12.23
C MET A 203 -5.39 -9.37 13.44
N ILE A 204 -4.32 -9.10 14.20
CA ILE A 204 -4.00 -9.82 15.45
C ILE A 204 -5.10 -9.59 16.49
N ALA A 205 -5.58 -8.36 16.65
CA ALA A 205 -6.69 -8.06 17.57
C ALA A 205 -7.97 -8.83 17.18
N LEU A 206 -8.30 -8.90 15.90
CA LEU A 206 -9.42 -9.70 15.38
C LEU A 206 -9.24 -11.19 15.65
N ALA A 207 -8.06 -11.75 15.44
CA ALA A 207 -7.75 -13.14 15.76
C ALA A 207 -7.88 -13.44 17.27
N VAL A 208 -7.45 -12.50 18.12
CA VAL A 208 -7.64 -12.60 19.58
C VAL A 208 -9.13 -12.49 19.95
N LEU A 209 -9.91 -11.68 19.24
CA LEU A 209 -11.38 -11.64 19.44
C LEU A 209 -12.02 -12.99 19.15
N ILE A 210 -11.61 -13.67 18.05
CA ILE A 210 -12.04 -15.04 17.75
C ILE A 210 -11.66 -15.98 18.92
N TYR A 211 -10.42 -15.88 19.42
CA TYR A 211 -9.99 -16.67 20.58
C TYR A 211 -10.85 -16.38 21.82
N CYS A 212 -11.16 -15.12 22.10
CA CYS A 212 -12.02 -14.71 23.20
C CYS A 212 -13.43 -15.27 23.08
N ILE A 213 -14.00 -15.32 21.88
CA ILE A 213 -15.30 -15.92 21.59
C ILE A 213 -15.26 -17.42 21.90
N VAL A 214 -14.26 -18.14 21.37
CA VAL A 214 -14.04 -19.58 21.62
C VAL A 214 -13.89 -19.84 23.13
N TYR A 215 -13.09 -19.00 23.80
CA TYR A 215 -12.88 -19.10 25.25
C TYR A 215 -14.19 -18.88 26.04
N MET A 216 -15.02 -17.92 25.64
CA MET A 216 -16.33 -17.68 26.30
C MET A 216 -17.26 -18.89 26.23
N PHE A 217 -17.30 -19.58 25.08
CA PHE A 217 -18.08 -20.81 24.92
C PHE A 217 -17.57 -21.96 25.80
N GLN A 218 -16.27 -22.00 26.09
CA GLN A 218 -15.65 -23.06 26.89
C GLN A 218 -15.68 -22.78 28.41
N GLN A 219 -15.49 -21.53 28.82
CA GLN A 219 -15.23 -21.13 30.21
C GLN A 219 -16.24 -20.15 30.79
N GLY A 220 -17.01 -19.47 29.96
CA GLY A 220 -18.10 -18.55 30.36
C GLY A 220 -17.66 -17.24 31.01
N ASN A 221 -16.37 -16.90 31.11
CA ASN A 221 -15.92 -15.72 31.86
C ASN A 221 -15.90 -14.46 30.99
N LYS A 222 -17.06 -13.83 30.80
CA LYS A 222 -17.25 -12.60 30.02
C LYS A 222 -16.41 -11.42 30.53
N ARG A 223 -16.24 -11.29 31.86
CA ARG A 223 -15.45 -10.20 32.45
C ARG A 223 -13.98 -10.27 32.05
N ALA A 224 -13.39 -11.47 32.05
CA ALA A 224 -12.01 -11.63 31.63
C ALA A 224 -11.78 -11.22 30.17
N VAL A 225 -12.71 -11.54 29.31
CA VAL A 225 -12.68 -11.15 27.89
C VAL A 225 -12.76 -9.63 27.75
N LEU A 226 -13.68 -8.98 28.44
CA LEU A 226 -13.80 -7.52 28.43
C LEU A 226 -12.50 -6.84 28.91
N GLU A 227 -11.85 -7.39 29.94
CA GLU A 227 -10.59 -6.86 30.46
C GLU A 227 -9.44 -6.98 29.44
N VAL A 228 -9.40 -8.04 28.63
CA VAL A 228 -8.46 -8.15 27.50
C VAL A 228 -8.76 -7.11 26.42
N ILE A 229 -10.02 -6.95 26.04
CA ILE A 229 -10.44 -5.97 25.02
C ILE A 229 -10.06 -4.55 25.47
N VAL A 230 -10.38 -4.18 26.71
CA VAL A 230 -9.99 -2.87 27.28
C VAL A 230 -8.47 -2.69 27.25
N SER A 231 -7.70 -3.74 27.55
CA SER A 231 -6.23 -3.67 27.53
C SER A 231 -5.68 -3.45 26.11
N ILE A 232 -6.29 -4.03 25.09
CA ILE A 232 -5.93 -3.77 23.68
C ILE A 232 -6.26 -2.32 23.31
N LEU A 233 -7.44 -1.82 23.69
CA LEU A 233 -7.82 -0.42 23.44
C LEU A 233 -6.89 0.58 24.15
N LEU A 234 -6.46 0.27 25.37
CA LEU A 234 -5.44 1.07 26.06
C LEU A 234 -4.11 1.05 25.32
N GLY A 235 -3.73 -0.07 24.69
CA GLY A 235 -2.55 -0.16 23.82
C GLY A 235 -2.62 0.80 22.63
N PHE A 236 -3.79 0.97 22.00
CA PHE A 236 -3.99 1.99 20.96
C PHE A 236 -3.89 3.41 21.52
N MET A 237 -4.48 3.69 22.69
CA MET A 237 -4.42 5.01 23.31
C MET A 237 -2.99 5.45 23.65
N VAL A 238 -2.14 4.51 24.08
CA VAL A 238 -0.71 4.80 24.33
C VAL A 238 0.00 5.35 23.09
N LEU A 239 -0.43 4.97 21.90
CA LEU A 239 0.11 5.44 20.62
C LEU A 239 -0.48 6.77 20.13
N GLY A 240 -1.30 7.42 20.91
CA GLY A 240 -2.07 8.61 20.51
C GLY A 240 -1.23 9.68 19.81
N ILE A 241 0.00 9.91 20.29
CA ILE A 241 0.90 10.93 19.73
C ILE A 241 1.17 10.74 18.23
N TRP A 242 1.23 9.51 17.75
CA TRP A 242 1.36 9.18 16.33
C TRP A 242 0.00 8.88 15.69
N LEU A 243 -0.84 8.09 16.37
CA LEU A 243 -2.07 7.55 15.81
C LEU A 243 -3.10 8.66 15.51
N VAL A 244 -3.20 9.72 16.35
CA VAL A 244 -4.12 10.83 16.10
C VAL A 244 -3.73 11.57 14.82
N ALA A 245 -2.44 11.84 14.61
CA ALA A 245 -1.97 12.46 13.37
C ALA A 245 -2.24 11.57 12.14
N SER A 246 -2.01 10.27 12.26
CA SER A 246 -2.24 9.29 11.20
C SER A 246 -3.72 9.18 10.80
N LEU A 247 -4.63 9.15 11.77
CA LEU A 247 -6.08 9.01 11.53
C LEU A 247 -6.74 10.29 10.99
N ASN A 248 -6.15 11.46 11.21
CA ASN A 248 -6.68 12.75 10.75
C ASN A 248 -6.02 13.25 9.45
N GLY A 249 -5.33 12.40 8.72
CA GLY A 249 -4.83 12.68 7.38
C GLY A 249 -5.66 11.91 6.33
N GLY A 250 -5.61 12.34 5.09
CA GLY A 250 -6.26 11.61 4.01
C GLY A 250 -5.52 10.28 3.75
N ILE A 251 -6.16 9.14 3.97
CA ILE A 251 -5.68 7.87 3.41
C ILE A 251 -6.24 7.80 2.00
N THR A 252 -5.36 7.74 1.00
CA THR A 252 -5.80 7.64 -0.38
C THR A 252 -6.44 6.28 -0.65
N SER A 253 -7.56 6.30 -1.39
CA SER A 253 -8.34 5.09 -1.71
C SER A 253 -7.74 4.22 -2.81
N LEU A 254 -6.61 4.63 -3.40
CA LEU A 254 -6.03 3.95 -4.56
C LEU A 254 -5.49 2.54 -4.26
N ASP A 255 -5.11 2.27 -3.00
CA ASP A 255 -4.68 0.93 -2.57
C ASP A 255 -5.82 -0.10 -2.53
N ASN A 256 -7.07 0.32 -2.71
CA ASN A 256 -8.25 -0.54 -2.60
C ASN A 256 -8.67 -1.20 -3.92
N SER A 257 -7.92 -1.02 -5.00
CA SER A 257 -8.26 -1.54 -6.33
C SER A 257 -8.02 -3.05 -6.49
N GLU A 258 -7.30 -3.69 -5.57
CA GLU A 258 -7.07 -5.12 -5.64
C GLU A 258 -8.34 -5.91 -5.32
N ASN A 259 -8.65 -6.86 -6.18
CA ASN A 259 -9.80 -7.74 -5.96
C ASN A 259 -9.58 -8.58 -4.69
N MET A 260 -10.42 -8.40 -3.68
CA MET A 260 -10.37 -9.12 -2.41
C MET A 260 -10.32 -10.65 -2.61
N ALA A 261 -10.88 -11.18 -3.70
CA ALA A 261 -10.82 -12.60 -4.02
C ALA A 261 -9.38 -13.14 -4.12
N ASN A 262 -8.41 -12.29 -4.49
CA ASN A 262 -7.00 -12.68 -4.62
C ASN A 262 -6.35 -12.99 -3.26
N PHE A 263 -6.95 -12.53 -2.16
CA PHE A 263 -6.44 -12.76 -0.79
C PHE A 263 -6.92 -14.07 -0.17
N PHE A 264 -7.68 -14.88 -0.90
CA PHE A 264 -8.15 -16.19 -0.45
C PHE A 264 -7.52 -17.30 -1.30
N GLN A 265 -7.30 -18.46 -0.69
CA GLN A 265 -6.72 -19.61 -1.38
C GLN A 265 -7.60 -20.84 -1.27
N LYS A 266 -7.43 -21.76 -2.24
CA LYS A 266 -8.03 -23.09 -2.16
C LYS A 266 -7.39 -23.85 -1.00
N LEU A 267 -8.20 -24.57 -0.21
CA LEU A 267 -7.74 -25.33 0.96
C LEU A 267 -6.62 -26.31 0.61
N VAL A 268 -6.72 -26.98 -0.54
CA VAL A 268 -5.70 -27.95 -1.00
C VAL A 268 -4.34 -27.28 -1.18
N VAL A 269 -4.29 -26.08 -1.76
CA VAL A 269 -3.05 -25.30 -1.94
C VAL A 269 -2.47 -24.89 -0.60
N THR A 270 -3.32 -24.46 0.33
CA THR A 270 -2.89 -24.03 1.66
C THR A 270 -2.25 -25.16 2.47
N LEU A 271 -2.62 -26.40 2.20
CA LEU A 271 -2.09 -27.58 2.88
C LEU A 271 -0.95 -28.28 2.13
N ASN A 272 -0.76 -28.01 0.84
CA ASN A 272 0.23 -28.68 0.00
C ASN A 272 1.60 -27.97 0.07
N PRO A 273 2.63 -28.58 0.71
CA PRO A 273 3.95 -27.98 0.80
C PRO A 273 4.67 -27.82 -0.55
N LEU A 274 4.31 -28.65 -1.53
CA LEU A 274 5.01 -28.72 -2.81
C LEU A 274 4.52 -27.70 -3.83
N ASP A 275 3.25 -27.31 -3.80
CA ASP A 275 2.71 -26.29 -4.73
C ASP A 275 3.37 -24.94 -4.58
N ARG A 276 3.79 -24.59 -3.37
CA ARG A 276 4.48 -23.36 -3.09
C ARG A 276 5.82 -23.22 -3.80
N ILE A 277 6.55 -24.32 -3.95
CA ILE A 277 7.88 -24.33 -4.55
C ILE A 277 7.79 -24.29 -6.08
N LYS A 278 6.73 -24.87 -6.64
CA LYS A 278 6.51 -24.94 -8.10
C LYS A 278 5.98 -23.65 -8.68
N SER A 279 5.22 -22.89 -7.92
CA SER A 279 4.66 -21.63 -8.37
C SER A 279 5.46 -20.48 -7.77
N ASN A 280 6.31 -19.84 -8.55
CA ASN A 280 6.99 -18.62 -8.15
C ASN A 280 6.01 -17.66 -7.45
N ASN A 281 6.09 -17.58 -6.11
CA ASN A 281 5.66 -16.48 -5.26
C ASN A 281 4.20 -16.36 -4.80
N SER A 282 3.21 -17.16 -5.23
CA SER A 282 1.83 -16.76 -4.96
C SER A 282 1.09 -17.54 -3.86
N HIS A 283 1.64 -18.60 -3.29
CA HIS A 283 0.85 -19.46 -2.40
C HIS A 283 1.36 -19.48 -0.97
N PHE A 284 0.55 -18.92 -0.07
CA PHE A 284 0.75 -19.03 1.37
C PHE A 284 0.47 -20.46 1.83
N TYR A 285 1.45 -21.10 2.45
CA TYR A 285 1.37 -22.45 2.94
C TYR A 285 1.14 -22.47 4.45
N TYR A 286 0.09 -23.21 4.88
CA TYR A 286 -0.26 -23.29 6.30
C TYR A 286 0.63 -24.24 7.10
N GLY A 287 0.98 -25.37 6.52
CA GLY A 287 1.68 -26.48 7.16
C GLY A 287 0.77 -27.68 7.40
N LEU A 288 1.06 -28.82 6.74
CA LEU A 288 0.26 -30.02 6.90
C LEU A 288 0.39 -30.58 8.32
N ALA A 289 1.62 -30.63 8.85
CA ALA A 289 1.87 -31.13 10.21
C ALA A 289 1.25 -30.20 11.25
N ALA A 290 1.35 -28.87 11.08
CA ALA A 290 0.70 -27.91 11.95
C ALA A 290 -0.83 -28.12 11.99
N CYS A 291 -1.46 -28.37 10.84
CA CYS A 291 -2.90 -28.69 10.77
C CYS A 291 -3.26 -29.99 11.46
N ILE A 292 -2.47 -31.06 11.26
CA ILE A 292 -2.67 -32.34 11.95
C ILE A 292 -2.58 -32.13 13.47
N ILE A 293 -1.56 -31.39 13.95
CA ILE A 293 -1.40 -31.08 15.37
C ILE A 293 -2.60 -30.31 15.90
N ALA A 294 -3.11 -29.33 15.14
CA ALA A 294 -4.27 -28.54 15.54
C ALA A 294 -5.54 -29.41 15.65
N VAL A 295 -5.82 -30.24 14.66
CA VAL A 295 -6.97 -31.15 14.65
C VAL A 295 -6.84 -32.18 15.79
N CYS A 296 -5.69 -32.84 15.93
CA CYS A 296 -5.45 -33.73 17.06
C CYS A 296 -5.62 -33.02 18.42
N GLY A 297 -5.14 -31.78 18.52
CA GLY A 297 -5.28 -30.97 19.72
C GLY A 297 -6.72 -30.59 20.08
N ILE A 298 -7.59 -30.43 19.09
CA ILE A 298 -9.03 -30.20 19.34
C ILE A 298 -9.68 -31.43 19.99
N PHE A 299 -9.39 -32.63 19.51
CA PHE A 299 -10.04 -33.87 20.00
C PHE A 299 -9.33 -34.43 21.23
N LEU A 300 -8.01 -34.48 21.24
CA LEU A 300 -7.20 -35.12 22.27
C LEU A 300 -6.62 -34.15 23.31
N GLY A 301 -6.66 -32.84 23.01
CA GLY A 301 -6.06 -31.82 23.87
C GLY A 301 -6.86 -31.58 25.15
N TYR A 302 -6.14 -31.14 26.19
CA TYR A 302 -6.74 -30.73 27.45
C TYR A 302 -7.54 -29.42 27.28
N LYS A 303 -8.58 -29.19 28.13
CA LYS A 303 -9.45 -28.00 28.05
C LYS A 303 -8.69 -26.69 27.90
N LYS A 304 -7.51 -26.55 28.54
CA LYS A 304 -6.72 -25.30 28.52
C LYS A 304 -5.96 -25.06 27.21
N SER A 305 -5.67 -26.10 26.42
CA SER A 305 -4.99 -25.98 25.11
C SER A 305 -5.96 -25.97 23.92
N ARG A 306 -7.17 -26.51 24.11
CA ARG A 306 -8.16 -26.72 23.04
C ARG A 306 -8.63 -25.41 22.42
N ALA A 307 -8.80 -24.33 23.21
CA ALA A 307 -9.28 -23.06 22.67
C ALA A 307 -8.37 -22.49 21.59
N GLY A 308 -7.05 -22.55 21.78
CA GLY A 308 -6.09 -22.06 20.77
C GLY A 308 -6.08 -22.90 19.50
N PHE A 309 -6.21 -24.24 19.61
CA PHE A 309 -6.32 -25.11 18.43
C PHE A 309 -7.61 -24.85 17.64
N VAL A 310 -8.76 -24.69 18.34
CA VAL A 310 -10.03 -24.34 17.70
C VAL A 310 -9.90 -23.00 16.97
N THR A 311 -9.33 -21.99 17.64
CA THR A 311 -9.11 -20.66 17.05
C THR A 311 -8.25 -20.75 15.78
N ALA A 312 -7.17 -21.50 15.82
CA ALA A 312 -6.29 -21.68 14.67
C ALA A 312 -7.01 -22.34 13.48
N VAL A 313 -7.80 -23.37 13.73
CA VAL A 313 -8.59 -24.04 12.67
C VAL A 313 -9.67 -23.10 12.12
N VAL A 314 -10.36 -22.32 12.96
CA VAL A 314 -11.33 -21.32 12.49
C VAL A 314 -10.64 -20.29 11.59
N ILE A 315 -9.48 -19.77 12.00
CA ILE A 315 -8.70 -18.83 11.20
C ILE A 315 -8.30 -19.48 9.86
N LEU A 316 -7.79 -20.71 9.87
CA LEU A 316 -7.45 -21.42 8.62
C LEU A 316 -8.64 -21.47 7.66
N VAL A 317 -9.81 -21.89 8.14
CA VAL A 317 -11.03 -21.96 7.32
C VAL A 317 -11.38 -20.55 6.77
N CYS A 318 -11.25 -19.51 7.57
CA CYS A 318 -11.52 -18.13 7.15
C CYS A 318 -10.56 -17.64 6.03
N THR A 319 -9.36 -18.22 5.91
CA THR A 319 -8.42 -17.84 4.84
C THR A 319 -8.70 -18.51 3.51
N THR A 320 -9.63 -19.46 3.46
CA THR A 320 -9.93 -20.22 2.25
C THR A 320 -11.02 -19.57 1.40
N THR A 321 -11.02 -19.87 0.10
CA THR A 321 -12.02 -19.39 -0.86
C THR A 321 -13.46 -19.78 -0.49
N VAL A 322 -13.66 -20.82 0.34
CA VAL A 322 -14.98 -21.22 0.84
C VAL A 322 -15.64 -20.11 1.66
N MET A 323 -14.84 -19.32 2.40
CA MET A 323 -15.36 -18.25 3.27
C MET A 323 -15.46 -16.88 2.57
N TYR A 324 -14.93 -16.75 1.35
CA TYR A 324 -14.97 -15.49 0.60
C TYR A 324 -16.38 -14.90 0.49
N PRO A 325 -17.43 -15.65 0.08
CA PRO A 325 -18.77 -15.07 -0.05
C PRO A 325 -19.36 -14.50 1.25
N VAL A 326 -18.93 -15.02 2.41
CA VAL A 326 -19.39 -14.56 3.72
C VAL A 326 -18.56 -13.38 4.20
N LEU A 327 -17.23 -13.46 4.07
CA LEU A 327 -16.33 -12.44 4.61
C LEU A 327 -16.32 -11.17 3.75
N SER A 328 -16.59 -11.27 2.46
CA SER A 328 -16.72 -10.12 1.56
C SER A 328 -17.91 -9.22 1.92
N LEU A 329 -18.91 -9.72 2.64
CA LEU A 329 -20.06 -8.92 3.11
C LEU A 329 -19.74 -8.08 4.36
N LEU A 330 -18.62 -8.33 5.04
CA LEU A 330 -18.28 -7.59 6.25
C LEU A 330 -17.77 -6.19 5.91
N PRO A 331 -18.26 -5.13 6.62
CA PRO A 331 -17.72 -3.79 6.46
C PRO A 331 -16.20 -3.76 6.71
N GLY A 332 -15.45 -3.13 5.83
CA GLY A 332 -13.98 -3.05 5.94
C GLY A 332 -13.22 -4.33 5.56
N SER A 333 -13.92 -5.31 4.99
CA SER A 333 -13.30 -6.58 4.56
C SER A 333 -12.21 -6.38 3.49
N GLN A 334 -12.33 -5.33 2.66
CA GLN A 334 -11.34 -4.94 1.66
C GLN A 334 -9.96 -4.61 2.26
N TYR A 335 -9.87 -4.31 3.56
CA TYR A 335 -8.61 -4.06 4.27
C TYR A 335 -8.01 -5.33 4.91
N LEU A 336 -8.69 -6.48 4.83
CA LEU A 336 -8.28 -7.73 5.44
C LEU A 336 -7.53 -8.61 4.44
N TRP A 337 -6.22 -8.66 4.56
CA TRP A 337 -5.37 -9.60 3.81
C TRP A 337 -5.42 -10.97 4.47
N MET A 338 -6.43 -11.77 4.12
CA MET A 338 -6.78 -13.01 4.83
C MET A 338 -5.59 -13.97 4.95
N LEU A 339 -4.73 -14.10 3.95
CA LEU A 339 -3.57 -14.99 3.99
C LEU A 339 -2.55 -14.63 5.09
N ARG A 340 -2.48 -13.36 5.48
CA ARG A 340 -1.59 -12.91 6.56
C ARG A 340 -2.01 -13.41 7.96
N PHE A 341 -3.25 -13.88 8.13
CA PHE A 341 -3.71 -14.52 9.37
C PHE A 341 -3.05 -15.87 9.63
N ILE A 342 -2.43 -16.51 8.63
CA ILE A 342 -1.81 -17.83 8.77
C ILE A 342 -0.70 -17.82 9.82
N SER A 343 0.18 -16.82 9.84
CA SER A 343 1.23 -16.69 10.86
C SER A 343 0.64 -16.58 12.28
N ILE A 344 -0.48 -15.88 12.42
CA ILE A 344 -1.18 -15.72 13.70
C ILE A 344 -1.76 -17.07 14.16
N ALA A 345 -2.39 -17.81 13.25
CA ALA A 345 -2.92 -19.14 13.54
C ALA A 345 -1.83 -20.13 13.94
N LEU A 346 -0.68 -20.12 13.25
CA LEU A 346 0.49 -20.93 13.60
C LEU A 346 1.01 -20.60 15.01
N CYS A 347 1.01 -19.32 15.39
CA CYS A 347 1.37 -18.91 16.77
C CYS A 347 0.40 -19.50 17.81
N PHE A 348 -0.90 -19.53 17.55
CA PHE A 348 -1.88 -20.19 18.42
C PHE A 348 -1.65 -21.70 18.50
N ILE A 349 -1.29 -22.37 17.40
CA ILE A 349 -0.97 -23.80 17.40
C ILE A 349 0.26 -24.08 18.28
N LEU A 350 1.35 -23.35 18.07
CA LEU A 350 2.59 -23.56 18.82
C LEU A 350 2.43 -23.24 20.31
N TYR A 351 1.71 -22.17 20.67
CA TYR A 351 1.35 -21.89 22.04
C TYR A 351 0.51 -23.03 22.66
N SER A 352 -0.52 -23.50 21.94
CA SER A 352 -1.41 -24.58 22.42
C SER A 352 -0.68 -25.90 22.52
N PHE A 353 0.28 -26.17 21.66
CA PHE A 353 1.18 -27.31 21.73
C PHE A 353 2.05 -27.29 22.98
N LEU A 354 2.59 -26.14 23.35
CA LEU A 354 3.29 -25.92 24.63
C LEU A 354 2.37 -26.14 25.84
N LYS A 355 1.08 -25.78 25.74
CA LYS A 355 0.08 -25.92 26.80
C LYS A 355 -0.45 -27.35 26.94
N TRP A 356 -0.24 -28.21 25.95
CA TRP A 356 -0.71 -29.60 25.93
C TRP A 356 0.13 -30.50 26.81
N ASP A 357 -0.12 -30.48 28.13
CA ASP A 357 0.68 -31.17 29.15
C ASP A 357 0.41 -32.67 29.27
N THR A 358 -0.75 -33.14 28.79
CA THR A 358 -1.11 -34.59 28.84
C THR A 358 -0.49 -35.43 27.73
N LEU A 359 0.17 -34.79 26.73
CA LEU A 359 0.76 -35.49 25.60
C LEU A 359 1.99 -36.32 26.02
N LYS A 360 2.02 -37.58 25.63
CA LYS A 360 3.15 -38.49 25.91
C LYS A 360 4.41 -38.07 25.18
N LYS A 361 5.57 -38.20 25.80
CA LYS A 361 6.87 -37.77 25.25
C LYS A 361 7.16 -38.28 23.82
N PRO A 362 6.90 -39.56 23.45
CA PRO A 362 7.13 -40.02 22.08
C PRO A 362 6.26 -39.30 21.05
N LEU A 363 5.01 -38.99 21.42
CA LEU A 363 4.14 -38.21 20.54
C LEU A 363 4.61 -36.74 20.39
N VAL A 364 5.12 -36.13 21.47
CA VAL A 364 5.73 -34.80 21.39
C VAL A 364 6.90 -34.81 20.42
N LEU A 365 7.78 -35.82 20.53
CA LEU A 365 8.92 -35.97 19.62
C LEU A 365 8.46 -36.14 18.15
N LEU A 366 7.47 -37.00 17.92
CA LEU A 366 6.89 -37.21 16.58
C LEU A 366 6.34 -35.88 16.00
N MET A 367 5.58 -35.12 16.80
CA MET A 367 5.05 -33.85 16.37
C MET A 367 6.17 -32.83 16.08
N CYS A 368 7.25 -32.81 16.85
CA CYS A 368 8.42 -31.98 16.58
C CYS A 368 9.07 -32.35 15.22
N VAL A 369 9.24 -33.65 14.94
CA VAL A 369 9.78 -34.12 13.65
C VAL A 369 8.86 -33.72 12.49
N LEU A 370 7.56 -33.86 12.65
CA LEU A 370 6.58 -33.45 11.63
C LEU A 370 6.62 -31.92 11.37
N LEU A 371 6.77 -31.09 12.42
CA LEU A 371 6.92 -29.64 12.26
C LEU A 371 8.21 -29.26 11.53
N ILE A 372 9.30 -30.03 11.71
CA ILE A 372 10.52 -29.84 10.91
C ILE A 372 10.24 -30.13 9.43
N ALA A 373 9.45 -31.17 9.13
CA ALA A 373 9.07 -31.46 7.74
C ALA A 373 8.29 -30.32 7.07
N ASP A 374 7.42 -29.62 7.82
CA ASP A 374 6.72 -28.43 7.32
C ASP A 374 7.67 -27.26 6.95
N ILE A 375 8.83 -27.18 7.58
CA ILE A 375 9.80 -26.10 7.38
C ILE A 375 10.67 -26.33 6.15
N VAL A 376 11.05 -27.58 5.87
CA VAL A 376 12.04 -27.94 4.83
C VAL A 376 11.78 -27.26 3.48
N PRO A 377 10.56 -27.26 2.95
CA PRO A 377 10.28 -26.60 1.66
C PRO A 377 10.58 -25.09 1.66
N SER A 378 10.39 -24.41 2.80
CA SER A 378 10.57 -22.96 2.90
C SER A 378 12.03 -22.52 2.99
N LEU A 379 12.94 -23.43 3.37
CA LEU A 379 14.36 -23.14 3.48
C LEU A 379 14.98 -22.68 2.15
N THR A 380 14.39 -23.07 1.01
CA THR A 380 14.81 -22.60 -0.32
C THR A 380 14.78 -21.09 -0.45
N LEU A 381 13.93 -20.39 0.32
CA LEU A 381 13.90 -18.92 0.35
C LEU A 381 15.16 -18.29 0.97
N ILE A 382 15.84 -19.03 1.81
CA ILE A 382 17.08 -18.60 2.46
C ILE A 382 18.29 -19.04 1.63
N THR A 383 18.26 -20.27 1.12
CA THR A 383 19.42 -20.87 0.44
C THR A 383 19.53 -20.48 -1.05
N GLY A 384 18.45 -19.98 -1.66
CA GLY A 384 18.40 -19.66 -3.08
C GLY A 384 18.46 -20.89 -4.02
N GLY A 385 18.48 -22.10 -3.47
CA GLY A 385 18.50 -23.36 -4.22
C GLY A 385 17.11 -23.86 -4.59
N SER A 386 17.04 -25.01 -5.27
CA SER A 386 15.79 -25.67 -5.65
C SER A 386 15.65 -27.01 -4.94
N LEU A 387 14.45 -27.27 -4.40
CA LEU A 387 14.13 -28.58 -3.86
C LEU A 387 13.86 -29.64 -4.97
N PHE A 388 13.62 -29.19 -6.19
CA PHE A 388 13.35 -30.07 -7.33
C PHE A 388 14.48 -30.03 -8.34
N THR A 389 14.86 -31.20 -8.84
CA THR A 389 15.71 -31.36 -10.03
C THR A 389 14.92 -31.01 -11.30
N GLU A 390 15.60 -30.84 -12.42
CA GLU A 390 14.99 -30.67 -13.76
C GLU A 390 13.98 -31.78 -14.08
N ASP A 391 14.20 -33.01 -13.59
CA ASP A 391 13.29 -34.16 -13.72
C ASP A 391 12.11 -34.13 -12.71
N ASN A 392 11.87 -33.04 -11.99
CA ASN A 392 10.85 -32.95 -10.91
C ASN A 392 11.03 -33.95 -9.74
N LYS A 393 12.24 -34.45 -9.49
CA LYS A 393 12.55 -35.29 -8.32
C LYS A 393 12.97 -34.43 -7.15
N ILE A 394 12.59 -34.81 -5.93
CA ILE A 394 12.99 -34.12 -4.71
C ILE A 394 14.49 -34.36 -4.46
N SER A 395 15.26 -33.29 -4.32
CA SER A 395 16.68 -33.32 -4.02
C SER A 395 17.00 -32.38 -2.86
N LEU A 396 17.36 -32.93 -1.72
CA LEU A 396 17.80 -32.14 -0.56
C LEU A 396 19.15 -31.45 -0.82
N SER A 397 20.03 -32.06 -1.65
CA SER A 397 21.28 -31.41 -2.06
C SER A 397 21.06 -30.24 -3.00
N GLY A 398 20.00 -30.27 -3.82
CA GLY A 398 19.60 -29.14 -4.67
C GLY A 398 19.25 -27.86 -3.92
N MET A 399 18.80 -27.98 -2.68
CA MET A 399 18.56 -26.79 -1.82
C MET A 399 19.83 -25.96 -1.58
N PHE A 400 21.00 -26.58 -1.63
CA PHE A 400 22.32 -25.94 -1.41
C PHE A 400 23.13 -25.86 -2.72
N SER A 401 22.51 -26.02 -3.87
CA SER A 401 23.21 -26.08 -5.17
C SER A 401 24.02 -24.82 -5.45
N ARG A 402 23.53 -23.64 -5.09
CA ARG A 402 24.29 -22.40 -5.26
C ARG A 402 25.55 -22.31 -4.41
N TYR A 403 25.49 -22.78 -3.18
CA TYR A 403 26.68 -22.82 -2.33
C TYR A 403 27.72 -23.80 -2.87
N ASN A 404 27.29 -24.96 -3.36
CA ASN A 404 28.17 -25.97 -3.94
C ASN A 404 28.84 -25.51 -5.25
N SER A 405 28.18 -24.70 -6.08
CA SER A 405 28.73 -24.17 -7.34
C SER A 405 29.78 -23.06 -7.13
N THR A 406 29.64 -22.27 -6.06
CA THR A 406 30.65 -21.26 -5.72
C THR A 406 31.91 -21.86 -5.08
N SER A 407 31.81 -23.05 -4.48
CA SER A 407 32.96 -23.75 -3.89
C SER A 407 33.79 -24.56 -4.89
N GLU A 408 33.23 -24.91 -6.08
CA GLU A 408 33.97 -25.63 -7.13
C GLU A 408 34.94 -24.72 -7.91
N ASP A 409 34.69 -23.41 -8.00
CA ASP A 409 35.56 -22.45 -8.68
C ASP A 409 36.71 -21.93 -7.80
N ASN A 410 36.62 -22.05 -6.48
CA ASN A 410 37.68 -21.68 -5.55
C ASN A 410 38.40 -22.94 -5.06
N SER A 411 39.58 -23.20 -5.59
CA SER A 411 40.51 -24.27 -5.22
C SER A 411 41.10 -24.15 -3.79
N SER A 412 40.38 -23.52 -2.85
CA SER A 412 40.75 -23.48 -1.44
C SER A 412 39.92 -24.47 -0.63
N ASP A 413 40.57 -25.44 -0.01
CA ASP A 413 40.01 -26.41 0.95
C ASP A 413 39.43 -25.74 2.23
N THR A 414 38.70 -24.62 2.12
CA THR A 414 38.06 -23.98 3.26
C THR A 414 36.79 -24.73 3.63
N SER A 415 36.68 -25.09 4.91
CA SER A 415 35.45 -25.73 5.39
C SER A 415 34.32 -24.71 5.48
N LEU A 416 33.05 -25.15 5.31
CA LEU A 416 31.86 -24.33 5.55
C LEU A 416 31.93 -23.55 6.89
N ILE A 417 32.57 -24.14 7.88
CA ILE A 417 32.73 -23.50 9.19
C ILE A 417 33.69 -22.31 9.09
N ASP A 418 34.79 -22.44 8.33
CA ASP A 418 35.75 -21.35 8.14
C ASP A 418 35.10 -20.19 7.36
N ASP A 419 34.30 -20.49 6.37
CA ASP A 419 33.52 -19.47 5.60
C ASP A 419 32.50 -18.74 6.50
N ILE A 420 31.80 -19.46 7.38
CA ILE A 420 30.89 -18.84 8.34
C ILE A 420 31.66 -18.00 9.36
N LEU A 421 32.83 -18.46 9.84
CA LEU A 421 33.65 -17.72 10.81
C LEU A 421 34.30 -16.48 10.19
N SER A 422 34.56 -16.50 8.87
CA SER A 422 35.10 -15.37 8.14
C SER A 422 34.03 -14.40 7.62
N LEU A 423 32.74 -14.65 7.93
CA LEU A 423 31.63 -13.83 7.46
C LEU A 423 31.80 -12.36 7.85
N ASN A 424 31.99 -11.51 6.86
CA ASN A 424 31.94 -10.06 7.00
C ASN A 424 30.56 -9.55 6.55
N MET A 425 29.69 -9.23 7.52
CA MET A 425 28.34 -8.72 7.23
C MET A 425 28.34 -7.31 6.65
N THR A 426 29.42 -6.54 6.82
CA THR A 426 29.54 -5.19 6.30
C THR A 426 30.09 -5.15 4.88
N ASP A 427 30.66 -6.23 4.39
CA ASP A 427 31.05 -6.37 3.00
C ASP A 427 29.83 -6.76 2.16
N THR A 428 29.29 -5.80 1.43
CA THR A 428 28.12 -5.93 0.55
C THR A 428 28.47 -5.79 -0.93
N SER A 429 29.77 -5.77 -1.24
CA SER A 429 30.30 -5.51 -2.58
C SER A 429 29.70 -6.41 -3.67
N GLU A 430 29.50 -7.69 -3.41
CA GLU A 430 28.90 -8.63 -4.38
C GLU A 430 27.42 -8.31 -4.67
N ALA A 431 26.66 -7.92 -3.64
CA ALA A 431 25.27 -7.52 -3.83
C ALA A 431 25.15 -6.17 -4.54
N GLU A 432 26.04 -5.23 -4.22
CA GLU A 432 26.13 -3.92 -4.89
C GLU A 432 26.52 -4.09 -6.36
N ASP A 433 27.52 -4.91 -6.64
CA ASP A 433 27.95 -5.22 -8.00
C ASP A 433 26.80 -5.85 -8.82
N ARG A 434 26.10 -6.81 -8.24
CA ARG A 434 24.93 -7.43 -8.87
C ARG A 434 23.81 -6.43 -9.15
N ILE A 435 23.50 -5.53 -8.21
CA ILE A 435 22.50 -4.47 -8.40
C ILE A 435 22.95 -3.55 -9.54
N ASN A 436 24.18 -3.11 -9.54
CA ASN A 436 24.76 -2.19 -10.52
C ASN A 436 24.85 -2.78 -11.94
N HIS A 437 24.84 -4.11 -12.09
CA HIS A 437 24.81 -4.79 -13.39
C HIS A 437 23.40 -5.21 -13.84
N THR A 438 22.33 -4.83 -13.12
CA THR A 438 20.98 -5.06 -13.63
C THR A 438 20.62 -4.10 -14.76
N GLN A 439 19.78 -4.54 -15.70
CA GLN A 439 19.23 -3.65 -16.74
C GLN A 439 18.48 -2.46 -16.14
N ASN A 440 17.76 -2.68 -15.02
CA ASN A 440 17.04 -1.63 -14.33
C ASN A 440 17.98 -0.54 -13.79
N TYR A 441 19.10 -0.93 -13.19
CA TYR A 441 20.10 0.04 -12.72
C TYR A 441 20.70 0.84 -13.86
N THR A 442 21.11 0.19 -14.94
CA THR A 442 21.71 0.85 -16.11
C THR A 442 20.77 1.91 -16.69
N LEU A 443 19.49 1.58 -16.82
CA LEU A 443 18.46 2.50 -17.30
C LEU A 443 18.26 3.69 -16.35
N ILE A 444 18.08 3.41 -15.05
CA ILE A 444 17.82 4.44 -14.04
C ILE A 444 19.05 5.33 -13.86
N SER A 445 20.26 4.77 -13.79
CA SER A 445 21.51 5.52 -13.66
C SER A 445 21.72 6.49 -14.84
N LYS A 446 21.38 6.05 -16.05
CA LYS A 446 21.43 6.93 -17.22
C LYS A 446 20.41 8.08 -17.12
N ALA A 447 19.19 7.78 -16.73
CA ALA A 447 18.14 8.79 -16.50
C ALA A 447 18.55 9.77 -15.40
N GLN A 448 19.05 9.27 -14.24
CA GLN A 448 19.55 10.10 -13.14
C GLN A 448 20.63 11.08 -13.58
N SER A 449 21.56 10.64 -14.46
CA SER A 449 22.70 11.47 -14.92
C SER A 449 22.28 12.72 -15.71
N ILE A 450 21.05 12.75 -16.25
CA ILE A 450 20.52 13.87 -17.03
C ILE A 450 19.38 14.61 -16.30
N THR A 451 18.84 14.05 -15.23
CA THR A 451 17.74 14.65 -14.47
C THR A 451 18.22 15.86 -13.67
N GLY A 452 17.66 17.01 -13.96
CA GLY A 452 17.94 18.26 -13.23
C GLY A 452 17.00 18.51 -12.06
N GLN A 453 15.72 18.16 -12.19
CA GLN A 453 14.70 18.39 -11.15
C GLN A 453 14.01 17.11 -10.70
N ARG A 454 13.40 16.36 -11.61
CA ARG A 454 12.61 15.16 -11.24
C ARG A 454 12.50 14.17 -12.38
N LEU A 455 12.52 12.90 -12.01
CA LEU A 455 12.37 11.77 -12.92
C LEU A 455 10.93 11.19 -12.82
N ALA A 456 10.29 10.99 -13.96
CA ALA A 456 9.10 10.15 -14.08
C ALA A 456 9.49 8.76 -14.64
N LEU A 457 9.33 7.73 -13.81
CA LEU A 457 9.53 6.35 -14.21
C LEU A 457 8.17 5.75 -14.60
N MET A 458 7.85 5.76 -15.90
CA MET A 458 6.58 5.27 -16.44
C MET A 458 6.59 3.74 -16.56
N ASP A 459 6.78 3.08 -15.46
CA ASP A 459 6.73 1.62 -15.29
C ASP A 459 6.77 1.20 -13.80
N ALA A 460 6.12 1.97 -12.95
CA ALA A 460 6.14 1.72 -11.50
C ALA A 460 5.67 0.29 -11.11
N SER A 461 4.84 -0.35 -11.96
CA SER A 461 4.30 -1.68 -11.68
C SER A 461 5.34 -2.80 -11.80
N SER A 462 6.30 -2.73 -12.72
CA SER A 462 7.29 -3.79 -12.95
C SER A 462 8.60 -3.58 -12.18
N LEU A 463 8.93 -2.35 -11.83
CA LEU A 463 10.12 -2.04 -11.03
C LEU A 463 9.80 -1.93 -9.53
N GLY A 464 8.59 -1.55 -9.16
CA GLY A 464 8.09 -1.52 -7.79
C GLY A 464 9.03 -0.82 -6.80
N ALA A 465 9.20 -1.41 -5.63
CA ALA A 465 10.06 -0.88 -4.58
C ALA A 465 11.54 -0.79 -4.99
N MET A 466 12.03 -1.69 -5.84
CA MET A 466 13.39 -1.64 -6.38
C MET A 466 13.61 -0.38 -7.23
N GLY A 467 12.70 -0.09 -8.15
CA GLY A 467 12.79 1.09 -9.00
C GLY A 467 12.74 2.40 -8.21
N ALA A 468 11.83 2.49 -7.24
CA ALA A 468 11.71 3.65 -6.36
C ALA A 468 12.97 3.90 -5.52
N TRP A 469 13.57 2.83 -4.99
CA TRP A 469 14.81 2.90 -4.23
C TRP A 469 16.01 3.25 -5.13
N LEU A 470 16.19 2.58 -6.27
CA LEU A 470 17.27 2.87 -7.22
C LEU A 470 17.22 4.32 -7.69
N THR A 471 16.04 4.88 -7.91
CA THR A 471 15.86 6.25 -8.40
C THR A 471 16.20 7.29 -7.35
N ALA A 472 15.69 7.11 -6.12
CA ALA A 472 15.66 8.16 -5.11
C ALA A 472 16.72 8.03 -4.01
N ASP A 473 17.36 6.88 -3.87
CA ASP A 473 18.23 6.58 -2.72
C ASP A 473 19.60 5.99 -3.12
N TRP A 474 19.65 5.19 -4.16
CA TRP A 474 20.87 4.49 -4.54
C TRP A 474 21.82 5.35 -5.35
N ASN A 475 23.11 5.41 -4.94
CA ASN A 475 24.17 6.23 -5.54
C ASN A 475 23.77 7.72 -5.61
N ASN A 476 23.54 8.24 -6.80
CA ASN A 476 23.18 9.64 -7.04
C ASN A 476 21.67 9.80 -7.18
N GLY A 477 20.90 9.44 -6.14
CA GLY A 477 19.45 9.50 -6.15
C GLY A 477 18.90 10.90 -6.52
N VAL A 478 17.81 10.91 -7.31
CA VAL A 478 17.11 12.12 -7.73
C VAL A 478 15.63 12.05 -7.31
N PRO A 479 14.97 13.19 -7.09
CA PRO A 479 13.54 13.20 -6.83
C PRO A 479 12.76 12.53 -7.95
N ALA A 480 11.71 11.77 -7.59
CA ALA A 480 10.86 11.06 -8.53
C ALA A 480 9.37 11.41 -8.31
N ALA A 481 8.62 11.47 -9.40
CA ALA A 481 7.15 11.58 -9.30
C ALA A 481 6.51 10.30 -8.74
N PHE A 482 7.18 9.16 -8.90
CA PHE A 482 6.77 7.86 -8.38
C PHE A 482 7.50 7.51 -7.08
N GLY A 483 6.94 6.57 -6.34
CA GLY A 483 7.52 5.99 -5.14
C GLY A 483 7.06 4.55 -4.94
N ALA A 484 7.42 3.93 -3.83
CA ALA A 484 6.95 2.59 -3.49
C ALA A 484 5.70 2.67 -2.61
N GLY A 485 4.67 1.88 -2.94
CA GLY A 485 3.34 1.98 -2.30
C GLY A 485 2.77 3.40 -2.45
N TRP A 486 1.51 3.60 -2.31
CA TRP A 486 0.95 4.96 -2.52
C TRP A 486 1.20 5.93 -1.35
N GLU A 487 1.67 5.45 -0.20
CA GLU A 487 2.11 6.25 0.97
C GLU A 487 1.11 7.32 1.44
N ALA A 488 -0.17 7.23 1.05
CA ALA A 488 -1.13 8.32 1.16
C ALA A 488 -0.65 9.62 0.48
N ALA A 489 0.09 9.49 -0.61
CA ALA A 489 0.63 10.62 -1.35
C ALA A 489 -0.48 11.48 -1.95
N ASN A 490 -0.40 12.80 -1.75
CA ASN A 490 -1.42 13.73 -2.24
C ASN A 490 -1.50 13.74 -3.77
N THR A 491 -0.38 13.46 -4.46
CA THR A 491 -0.29 13.33 -5.93
C THR A 491 -0.64 11.95 -6.46
N SER A 492 -1.12 11.03 -5.64
CA SER A 492 -1.41 9.64 -6.06
C SER A 492 -2.41 9.56 -7.23
N THR A 493 -3.44 10.43 -7.26
CA THR A 493 -4.41 10.51 -8.36
C THR A 493 -3.76 11.01 -9.65
N ASN A 494 -2.89 12.00 -9.57
CA ASN A 494 -2.14 12.52 -10.72
C ASN A 494 -1.29 11.40 -11.36
N ILE A 495 -0.59 10.62 -10.53
CA ILE A 495 0.25 9.50 -10.99
C ILE A 495 -0.59 8.34 -11.54
N ALA A 496 -1.74 8.03 -10.92
CA ALA A 496 -2.67 7.03 -11.46
C ALA A 496 -3.17 7.44 -12.85
N ASN A 497 -3.47 8.72 -13.05
CA ASN A 497 -3.86 9.26 -14.37
C ASN A 497 -2.71 9.18 -15.39
N LEU A 498 -1.46 9.41 -14.99
CA LEU A 498 -0.30 9.19 -15.87
C LEU A 498 -0.19 7.72 -16.30
N ASN A 499 -0.32 6.77 -15.38
CA ASN A 499 -0.28 5.34 -15.69
C ASN A 499 -1.44 4.94 -16.63
N LYS A 500 -2.65 5.47 -16.38
CA LYS A 500 -3.81 5.27 -17.25
C LYS A 500 -3.57 5.86 -18.64
N ALA A 501 -3.04 7.07 -18.72
CA ALA A 501 -2.70 7.73 -19.99
C ALA A 501 -1.71 6.90 -20.81
N MET A 502 -0.68 6.37 -20.18
CA MET A 502 0.29 5.47 -20.82
C MET A 502 -0.39 4.20 -21.35
N ALA A 503 -1.18 3.53 -20.53
CA ALA A 503 -1.88 2.29 -20.87
C ALA A 503 -2.90 2.49 -22.02
N GLU A 504 -3.55 3.64 -22.07
CA GLU A 504 -4.55 4.00 -23.09
C GLU A 504 -3.96 4.74 -24.30
N SER A 505 -2.63 4.89 -24.37
CA SER A 505 -1.93 5.64 -25.43
C SER A 505 -2.36 7.12 -25.54
N ARG A 506 -2.66 7.75 -24.40
CA ARG A 506 -2.96 9.19 -24.28
C ARG A 506 -1.66 9.98 -24.05
N PHE A 507 -0.74 9.93 -25.00
CA PHE A 507 0.61 10.40 -24.81
C PHE A 507 0.73 11.91 -24.68
N TYR A 508 -0.10 12.70 -25.35
CA TYR A 508 -0.11 14.15 -25.19
C TYR A 508 -0.45 14.55 -23.74
N TYR A 509 -1.49 13.96 -23.16
CA TYR A 509 -1.82 14.15 -21.74
C TYR A 509 -0.66 13.70 -20.84
N MET A 510 -0.09 12.54 -21.11
CA MET A 510 1.00 11.97 -20.30
C MET A 510 2.19 12.92 -20.21
N PHE A 511 2.71 13.41 -21.34
CA PHE A 511 3.86 14.31 -21.35
C PHE A 511 3.53 15.69 -20.79
N ASP A 512 2.36 16.24 -21.10
CA ASP A 512 1.90 17.52 -20.56
C ASP A 512 1.80 17.48 -19.02
N ARG A 513 1.23 16.41 -18.46
CA ARG A 513 1.15 16.25 -17.01
C ARG A 513 2.49 15.87 -16.37
N CYS A 514 3.40 15.22 -17.09
CA CYS A 514 4.78 15.08 -16.64
C CYS A 514 5.47 16.44 -16.47
N GLU A 515 5.27 17.39 -17.39
CA GLU A 515 5.75 18.75 -17.26
C GLU A 515 5.09 19.50 -16.08
N GLU A 516 3.76 19.37 -15.89
CA GLU A 516 3.05 19.95 -14.75
C GLU A 516 3.59 19.46 -13.40
N LEU A 517 3.98 18.19 -13.32
CA LEU A 517 4.58 17.56 -12.14
C LEU A 517 6.09 17.85 -12.00
N GLY A 518 6.68 18.69 -12.87
CA GLY A 518 8.08 19.10 -12.82
C GLY A 518 9.06 17.99 -13.23
N ASN A 519 8.64 17.03 -14.04
CA ASN A 519 9.53 15.99 -14.52
C ASN A 519 10.26 16.49 -15.77
N ASP A 520 11.55 16.73 -15.66
CA ASP A 520 12.40 17.04 -16.81
C ASP A 520 12.90 15.77 -17.53
N THR A 521 12.81 14.63 -16.87
CA THR A 521 13.20 13.34 -17.43
C THR A 521 12.05 12.34 -17.33
N VAL A 522 11.74 11.65 -18.43
CA VAL A 522 10.67 10.65 -18.51
C VAL A 522 11.19 9.36 -19.12
N VAL A 523 11.09 8.27 -18.39
CA VAL A 523 11.39 6.91 -18.87
C VAL A 523 10.09 6.19 -19.17
N VAL A 524 9.91 5.75 -20.41
CA VAL A 524 8.72 4.96 -20.83
C VAL A 524 9.15 3.54 -21.15
N ARG A 525 8.62 2.56 -20.46
CA ARG A 525 8.90 1.16 -20.72
C ARG A 525 7.96 0.59 -21.77
N LEU A 526 8.50 0.03 -22.85
CA LEU A 526 7.72 -0.34 -24.03
C LEU A 526 6.82 -1.57 -23.80
N SER A 527 7.17 -2.43 -22.84
CA SER A 527 6.34 -3.58 -22.47
C SER A 527 4.97 -3.20 -21.89
N GLN A 528 4.84 -1.97 -21.40
CA GLN A 528 3.59 -1.42 -20.82
C GLN A 528 2.70 -0.74 -21.86
N LEU A 529 3.20 -0.53 -23.06
CA LEU A 529 2.43 0.08 -24.12
C LEU A 529 1.56 -0.96 -24.83
N ASN A 530 0.34 -0.56 -25.22
CA ASN A 530 -0.48 -1.34 -26.13
C ASN A 530 0.26 -1.52 -27.46
N LYS A 531 0.46 -2.77 -27.89
CA LYS A 531 1.22 -3.13 -29.11
C LYS A 531 0.44 -2.87 -30.40
N TYR A 532 0.00 -1.64 -30.60
CA TYR A 532 -0.59 -1.22 -31.87
C TYR A 532 0.49 -0.67 -32.81
N THR A 533 0.35 -0.94 -34.09
CA THR A 533 1.20 -0.34 -35.14
C THR A 533 1.14 1.20 -35.07
N GLY A 534 2.28 1.86 -35.12
CA GLY A 534 2.39 3.31 -35.03
C GLY A 534 2.37 3.92 -33.63
N THR A 535 2.34 3.11 -32.57
CA THR A 535 2.31 3.61 -31.17
C THR A 535 3.59 4.36 -30.81
N LEU A 536 4.75 3.92 -31.29
CA LEU A 536 6.06 4.57 -31.00
C LEU A 536 6.19 5.92 -31.67
N ASP A 537 5.73 6.06 -32.93
CA ASP A 537 5.77 7.34 -33.64
C ASP A 537 4.88 8.37 -32.94
N LYS A 538 3.70 7.96 -32.50
CA LYS A 538 2.77 8.82 -31.72
C LYS A 538 3.34 9.21 -30.35
N LEU A 539 4.08 8.31 -29.72
CA LEU A 539 4.75 8.59 -28.46
C LEU A 539 5.82 9.67 -28.65
N ASP A 540 6.66 9.54 -29.68
CA ASP A 540 7.69 10.54 -30.02
C ASP A 540 7.08 11.87 -30.47
N GLU A 541 6.00 11.85 -31.25
CA GLU A 541 5.27 13.02 -31.69
C GLU A 541 4.72 13.82 -30.50
N ALA A 542 4.03 13.13 -29.55
CA ALA A 542 3.50 13.73 -28.36
C ALA A 542 4.59 14.31 -27.44
N ALA A 543 5.70 13.57 -27.27
CA ALA A 543 6.86 14.06 -26.53
C ALA A 543 7.40 15.36 -27.11
N ASN A 544 7.62 15.38 -28.43
CA ASN A 544 8.10 16.56 -29.14
C ASN A 544 7.14 17.74 -29.08
N ALA A 545 5.84 17.51 -29.13
CA ALA A 545 4.81 18.56 -29.05
C ALA A 545 4.84 19.29 -27.70
N VAL A 546 5.18 18.59 -26.60
CA VAL A 546 5.34 19.19 -25.26
C VAL A 546 6.75 19.81 -25.11
N GLY A 547 7.74 19.37 -25.90
CA GLY A 547 9.12 19.88 -25.86
C GLY A 547 10.16 18.86 -25.38
N TYR A 548 9.76 17.63 -25.04
CA TYR A 548 10.68 16.56 -24.69
C TYR A 548 11.39 16.00 -25.93
N LYS A 549 12.67 15.72 -25.79
CA LYS A 549 13.48 15.10 -26.84
C LYS A 549 13.83 13.67 -26.46
N LEU A 550 13.74 12.75 -27.42
CA LEU A 550 14.24 11.39 -27.25
C LEU A 550 15.78 11.43 -27.14
N VAL A 551 16.31 10.98 -25.99
CA VAL A 551 17.75 10.98 -25.69
C VAL A 551 18.35 9.60 -25.89
N ASP A 552 17.59 8.54 -25.52
CA ASP A 552 18.03 7.17 -25.65
C ASP A 552 16.85 6.21 -25.82
N TYR A 553 17.11 5.08 -26.46
CA TYR A 553 16.10 4.04 -26.66
C TYR A 553 16.72 2.67 -26.94
N ASN A 554 15.98 1.63 -26.61
CA ASN A 554 16.25 0.25 -27.01
C ASN A 554 14.93 -0.52 -27.21
N GLY A 555 14.98 -1.85 -27.32
CA GLY A 555 13.79 -2.70 -27.46
C GLY A 555 12.88 -2.76 -26.22
N ASP A 556 13.29 -2.23 -25.07
CA ASP A 556 12.58 -2.29 -23.79
C ASP A 556 12.12 -0.92 -23.31
N TYR A 557 12.81 0.19 -23.65
CA TYR A 557 12.46 1.53 -23.17
C TYR A 557 12.76 2.66 -24.15
N ARG A 558 12.17 3.85 -23.87
CA ARG A 558 12.52 5.15 -24.41
C ARG A 558 12.77 6.14 -23.28
N LEU A 559 13.84 6.93 -23.39
CA LEU A 559 14.24 7.96 -22.44
C LEU A 559 14.10 9.34 -23.09
N TYR A 560 13.23 10.15 -22.50
CA TYR A 560 12.99 11.51 -22.96
C TYR A 560 13.48 12.53 -21.94
N HIS A 561 13.93 13.68 -22.42
CA HIS A 561 14.42 14.77 -21.58
C HIS A 561 13.94 16.12 -22.08
N LEU A 562 13.53 16.97 -21.14
CA LEU A 562 13.19 18.37 -21.36
C LEU A 562 14.39 19.22 -20.95
N ASP A 563 14.96 19.98 -21.87
CA ASP A 563 16.20 20.74 -21.68
C ASP A 563 15.96 21.99 -20.82
N VAL A 564 15.86 21.79 -19.52
CA VAL A 564 15.67 22.85 -18.52
C VAL A 564 16.68 22.68 -17.39
N ASN A 565 17.31 23.76 -16.96
CA ASN A 565 18.35 23.73 -15.93
C ASN A 565 17.82 24.16 -14.56
N GLY A 566 18.21 23.42 -13.52
CA GLY A 566 17.89 23.70 -12.12
C GLY A 566 16.44 23.45 -11.75
N ASN A 567 16.00 24.02 -10.63
CA ASN A 567 14.60 23.92 -10.21
C ASN A 567 13.73 24.91 -10.98
N TRP A 568 12.55 24.49 -11.35
CA TRP A 568 11.60 25.29 -12.11
C TRP A 568 10.15 24.98 -11.72
N GLY A 569 9.28 25.92 -12.03
CA GLY A 569 7.84 25.78 -11.91
C GLY A 569 7.14 26.18 -13.18
N THR A 570 5.82 26.03 -13.23
CA THR A 570 5.01 26.33 -14.41
C THR A 570 3.88 27.29 -14.11
N ILE A 571 3.55 28.14 -15.11
CA ILE A 571 2.28 28.85 -15.19
C ILE A 571 1.53 28.29 -16.39
N SER A 572 0.33 27.77 -16.16
CA SER A 572 -0.49 27.12 -17.18
C SER A 572 -1.72 27.95 -17.48
N THR A 573 -2.03 28.06 -18.77
CA THR A 573 -3.29 28.63 -19.26
C THR A 573 -4.04 27.55 -20.02
N TYR A 574 -5.21 27.19 -19.50
CA TYR A 574 -6.09 26.20 -20.08
C TYR A 574 -7.15 26.86 -20.96
N GLU A 575 -7.54 26.21 -22.04
CA GLU A 575 -8.65 26.68 -22.88
C GLU A 575 -10.01 26.32 -22.28
N ALA A 576 -10.09 25.21 -21.57
CA ALA A 576 -11.31 24.71 -20.99
C ALA A 576 -11.12 24.28 -19.52
N ILE A 577 -12.23 24.15 -18.80
CA ILE A 577 -12.29 23.69 -17.42
C ILE A 577 -13.31 22.57 -17.29
N GLY A 578 -12.98 21.54 -16.53
CA GLY A 578 -13.88 20.45 -16.17
C GLY A 578 -14.32 20.55 -14.71
N ILE A 579 -15.62 20.59 -14.46
CA ILE A 579 -16.20 20.67 -13.11
C ILE A 579 -17.03 19.42 -12.86
N GLY A 580 -16.70 18.72 -11.78
CA GLY A 580 -17.39 17.51 -11.35
C GLY A 580 -16.49 16.28 -11.29
N SER A 581 -17.05 15.18 -10.82
CA SER A 581 -16.31 13.91 -10.62
C SER A 581 -15.83 13.25 -11.91
N GLY A 582 -16.40 13.60 -13.08
CA GLY A 582 -15.98 13.15 -14.41
C GLY A 582 -14.86 13.99 -15.04
N ALA A 583 -14.48 15.13 -14.46
CA ALA A 583 -13.51 16.08 -15.01
C ALA A 583 -12.15 15.44 -15.36
N SER A 584 -11.66 14.56 -14.52
CA SER A 584 -10.40 13.81 -14.74
C SER A 584 -10.47 12.94 -16.01
N GLY A 585 -11.60 12.28 -16.27
CA GLY A 585 -11.81 11.49 -17.49
C GLY A 585 -11.84 12.36 -18.74
N ILE A 586 -12.39 13.57 -18.64
CA ILE A 586 -12.44 14.55 -19.74
C ILE A 586 -11.05 15.12 -20.00
N SER A 587 -10.32 15.51 -18.95
CA SER A 587 -8.95 16.02 -19.03
C SER A 587 -8.00 14.98 -19.65
N LEU A 588 -8.14 13.71 -19.27
CA LEU A 588 -7.37 12.60 -19.85
C LEU A 588 -7.58 12.51 -21.38
N ARG A 589 -8.78 12.86 -21.85
CA ARG A 589 -9.10 12.91 -23.29
C ARG A 589 -8.64 14.20 -23.95
N PHE A 590 -8.86 15.33 -23.31
CA PHE A 590 -8.56 16.66 -23.80
C PHE A 590 -7.57 17.35 -22.83
N PRO A 591 -6.27 17.29 -23.10
CA PRO A 591 -5.26 17.83 -22.18
C PRO A 591 -5.43 19.31 -21.86
N ALA A 592 -6.05 20.08 -22.78
CA ALA A 592 -6.37 21.51 -22.61
C ALA A 592 -7.49 21.79 -21.57
N VAL A 593 -8.08 20.76 -20.96
CA VAL A 593 -9.09 20.89 -19.91
C VAL A 593 -8.43 20.87 -18.54
N GLU A 594 -8.61 21.94 -17.77
CA GLU A 594 -8.18 22.05 -16.37
C GLU A 594 -9.08 21.17 -15.48
N GLU A 595 -8.47 20.38 -14.59
CA GLU A 595 -9.17 19.62 -13.56
C GLU A 595 -9.36 20.51 -12.33
N THR A 596 -10.54 20.45 -11.70
CA THR A 596 -10.87 21.28 -10.53
C THR A 596 -10.95 20.45 -9.25
N ASP A 597 -10.65 21.08 -8.11
CA ASP A 597 -10.75 20.47 -6.79
C ASP A 597 -12.19 20.51 -6.24
N SER A 598 -13.03 21.46 -6.67
CA SER A 598 -14.44 21.55 -6.28
C SER A 598 -15.40 21.10 -7.39
N TYR A 599 -16.38 20.29 -7.02
CA TYR A 599 -17.45 19.82 -7.91
C TYR A 599 -18.73 20.65 -7.82
N ASN A 600 -18.76 21.62 -6.88
CA ASN A 600 -19.94 22.46 -6.65
C ASN A 600 -19.84 23.76 -7.46
N LEU A 601 -20.84 24.02 -8.33
CA LEU A 601 -20.90 25.24 -9.13
C LEU A 601 -20.98 26.52 -8.28
N ASP A 602 -21.52 26.44 -7.06
CA ASP A 602 -21.62 27.60 -6.15
C ASP A 602 -20.25 28.09 -5.64
N ASP A 603 -19.20 27.29 -5.81
CA ASP A 603 -17.82 27.65 -5.41
C ASP A 603 -17.11 28.52 -6.46
N TYR A 604 -17.76 28.76 -7.62
CA TYR A 604 -17.18 29.50 -8.74
C TYR A 604 -17.95 30.77 -9.01
N THR A 605 -17.22 31.85 -9.33
CA THR A 605 -17.85 33.10 -9.79
C THR A 605 -17.91 33.17 -11.32
N PHE A 606 -18.75 34.05 -11.83
CA PHE A 606 -18.82 34.33 -13.26
C PHE A 606 -17.46 34.76 -13.83
N GLU A 607 -16.73 35.61 -13.12
CA GLU A 607 -15.42 36.13 -13.52
C GLU A 607 -14.37 35.02 -13.61
N GLN A 608 -14.42 34.03 -12.71
CA GLN A 608 -13.53 32.88 -12.75
C GLN A 608 -13.80 31.97 -13.94
N LEU A 609 -15.07 31.70 -14.24
CA LEU A 609 -15.44 30.81 -15.31
C LEU A 609 -15.43 31.44 -16.70
N SER A 610 -15.69 32.76 -16.82
CA SER A 610 -15.68 33.47 -18.09
C SER A 610 -14.33 33.63 -18.77
N GLN A 611 -13.24 33.29 -18.05
CA GLN A 611 -11.90 33.28 -18.65
C GLN A 611 -11.65 32.07 -19.56
N TYR A 612 -12.43 31.00 -19.42
CA TYR A 612 -12.33 29.80 -20.25
C TYR A 612 -13.18 29.93 -21.51
N LYS A 613 -12.75 29.34 -22.62
CA LYS A 613 -13.54 29.25 -23.85
C LYS A 613 -14.64 28.20 -23.72
N GLU A 614 -14.40 27.17 -22.88
CA GLU A 614 -15.28 26.02 -22.78
C GLU A 614 -15.33 25.47 -21.33
N ILE A 615 -16.51 25.00 -20.92
CA ILE A 615 -16.74 24.38 -19.60
C ILE A 615 -17.40 23.02 -19.81
N PHE A 616 -16.84 21.98 -19.20
CA PHE A 616 -17.42 20.66 -19.11
C PHE A 616 -18.02 20.45 -17.72
N LEU A 617 -19.27 20.07 -17.66
CA LEU A 617 -20.00 19.73 -16.44
C LEU A 617 -20.32 18.24 -16.43
N ASP A 618 -19.57 17.46 -15.64
CA ASP A 618 -19.78 16.00 -15.53
C ASP A 618 -19.58 15.54 -14.08
N GLY A 619 -20.65 15.15 -13.43
CA GLY A 619 -20.66 14.81 -12.00
C GLY A 619 -20.62 16.02 -11.08
N PHE A 620 -21.08 17.16 -11.57
CA PHE A 620 -21.14 18.43 -10.81
C PHE A 620 -22.32 18.46 -9.83
N THR A 621 -22.23 19.36 -8.86
CA THR A 621 -23.27 19.63 -7.87
C THR A 621 -23.60 21.11 -7.79
N TYR A 622 -24.73 21.42 -7.18
CA TYR A 622 -25.15 22.78 -6.80
C TYR A 622 -26.03 22.71 -5.55
N ASN A 623 -26.08 23.80 -4.79
CA ASN A 623 -27.00 23.95 -3.67
C ASN A 623 -28.27 24.67 -4.12
N ASP A 624 -28.15 25.66 -5.03
CA ASP A 624 -29.24 26.44 -5.60
C ASP A 624 -29.28 26.21 -7.11
N LYS A 625 -30.34 25.53 -7.58
CA LYS A 625 -30.53 25.19 -8.97
C LYS A 625 -30.74 26.43 -9.84
N GLU A 626 -31.58 27.39 -9.39
CA GLU A 626 -31.90 28.58 -10.13
C GLU A 626 -30.66 29.45 -10.33
N ALA A 627 -29.87 29.61 -9.29
CA ALA A 627 -28.59 30.34 -9.36
C ALA A 627 -27.60 29.64 -10.33
N ALA A 628 -27.49 28.31 -10.25
CA ALA A 628 -26.64 27.53 -11.16
C ALA A 628 -27.08 27.66 -12.63
N GLU A 629 -28.37 27.54 -12.91
CA GLU A 629 -28.94 27.75 -14.28
C GLU A 629 -28.68 29.17 -14.79
N GLU A 630 -28.85 30.20 -13.92
CA GLU A 630 -28.58 31.59 -14.28
C GLU A 630 -27.08 31.81 -14.57
N LEU A 631 -26.18 31.25 -13.78
CA LEU A 631 -24.74 31.33 -14.03
C LEU A 631 -24.38 30.74 -15.38
N ILE A 632 -24.89 29.55 -15.71
CA ILE A 632 -24.66 28.85 -16.98
C ILE A 632 -25.18 29.67 -18.16
N ILE A 633 -26.39 30.22 -18.07
CA ILE A 633 -26.97 31.07 -19.14
C ILE A 633 -26.11 32.31 -19.36
N ARG A 634 -25.73 33.03 -18.30
CA ARG A 634 -24.88 34.22 -18.39
C ARG A 634 -23.51 33.93 -19.02
N LEU A 635 -22.87 32.80 -18.65
CA LEU A 635 -21.61 32.37 -19.24
C LEU A 635 -21.75 32.09 -20.74
N SER A 636 -22.81 31.40 -21.12
CA SER A 636 -23.08 31.10 -22.54
C SER A 636 -23.39 32.35 -23.38
N GLU A 637 -24.11 33.34 -22.82
CA GLU A 637 -24.34 34.63 -23.42
C GLU A 637 -23.06 35.47 -23.58
N ALA A 638 -22.09 35.28 -22.69
CA ALA A 638 -20.75 35.86 -22.80
C ALA A 638 -19.83 35.11 -23.80
N GLY A 639 -20.35 34.06 -24.47
CA GLY A 639 -19.66 33.33 -25.52
C GLY A 639 -18.87 32.08 -25.01
N VAL A 640 -19.01 31.72 -23.75
CA VAL A 640 -18.44 30.50 -23.23
C VAL A 640 -19.25 29.31 -23.67
N LYS A 641 -18.63 28.32 -24.25
CA LYS A 641 -19.29 27.07 -24.65
C LYS A 641 -19.39 26.12 -23.43
N ILE A 642 -20.55 25.53 -23.22
CA ILE A 642 -20.82 24.71 -22.06
C ILE A 642 -21.33 23.34 -22.49
N ILE A 643 -20.66 22.27 -22.07
CA ILE A 643 -21.04 20.89 -22.38
C ILE A 643 -21.43 20.18 -21.10
N ILE A 644 -22.69 19.73 -21.02
CA ILE A 644 -23.29 19.18 -19.81
C ILE A 644 -23.56 17.68 -20.00
N SER A 645 -22.98 16.84 -19.17
CA SER A 645 -23.33 15.41 -19.06
C SER A 645 -24.66 15.28 -18.30
N ALA A 646 -25.71 14.89 -19.02
CA ALA A 646 -27.06 14.85 -18.47
C ALA A 646 -27.25 13.75 -17.41
N ASP A 647 -26.52 12.65 -17.52
CA ASP A 647 -26.57 11.55 -16.55
C ASP A 647 -26.14 11.99 -15.14
N SER A 648 -25.30 13.00 -15.08
CA SER A 648 -24.72 13.49 -13.83
C SER A 648 -25.46 14.67 -13.19
N ILE A 649 -26.54 15.14 -13.81
CA ILE A 649 -27.35 16.23 -13.27
C ILE A 649 -27.96 15.82 -11.93
N PRO A 650 -27.85 16.63 -10.88
CA PRO A 650 -28.41 16.32 -9.56
C PRO A 650 -29.94 16.11 -9.60
N GLN A 651 -30.43 15.06 -8.99
CA GLN A 651 -31.86 14.81 -8.84
C GLN A 651 -32.48 15.73 -7.78
N ASP A 652 -33.68 16.27 -8.08
CA ASP A 652 -34.52 16.91 -7.07
C ASP A 652 -34.88 15.89 -5.99
N LYS A 653 -34.56 16.19 -4.74
CA LYS A 653 -34.77 15.26 -3.60
C LYS A 653 -36.23 14.94 -3.30
N ARG A 654 -37.18 15.80 -3.73
CA ARG A 654 -38.57 15.67 -3.44
C ARG A 654 -39.37 14.98 -4.60
N THR A 655 -39.07 15.38 -5.84
CA THR A 655 -39.76 14.86 -7.01
C THR A 655 -39.07 13.68 -7.67
N HIS A 656 -37.79 13.45 -7.31
CA HIS A 656 -36.92 12.47 -7.94
C HIS A 656 -36.77 12.66 -9.47
N THR A 657 -37.01 13.88 -9.97
CA THR A 657 -36.81 14.24 -11.37
C THR A 657 -35.41 14.82 -11.58
N GLN A 658 -34.82 14.56 -12.72
CA GLN A 658 -33.60 15.18 -13.20
C GLN A 658 -33.99 16.20 -14.27
N THR A 659 -33.98 17.49 -13.93
CA THR A 659 -34.29 18.59 -14.87
C THR A 659 -33.27 19.69 -14.71
N PHE A 660 -32.77 20.22 -15.82
CA PHE A 660 -31.83 21.35 -15.80
C PHE A 660 -32.04 22.19 -17.08
N LEU A 661 -32.07 23.51 -16.97
CA LEU A 661 -32.27 24.48 -18.07
C LEU A 661 -33.57 24.22 -18.85
N GLY A 662 -34.57 23.57 -18.27
CA GLY A 662 -35.83 23.22 -18.92
C GLY A 662 -35.81 21.87 -19.64
N VAL A 663 -34.69 21.16 -19.71
CA VAL A 663 -34.60 19.81 -20.28
C VAL A 663 -34.88 18.79 -19.19
N THR A 664 -35.65 17.76 -19.51
CA THR A 664 -35.92 16.62 -18.63
C THR A 664 -35.08 15.43 -19.07
N CYS A 665 -34.37 14.84 -18.10
CA CYS A 665 -33.55 13.64 -18.29
C CYS A 665 -34.38 12.41 -17.92
N ASN A 666 -34.74 11.60 -18.89
CA ASN A 666 -35.60 10.43 -18.73
C ASN A 666 -34.76 9.16 -18.75
N ALA A 667 -34.97 8.28 -17.76
CA ALA A 667 -34.21 7.05 -17.64
C ALA A 667 -34.46 6.10 -18.84
N VAL A 668 -33.40 5.51 -19.34
CA VAL A 668 -33.38 4.46 -20.34
C VAL A 668 -32.31 3.42 -20.01
N LYS A 669 -32.56 2.20 -20.46
CA LYS A 669 -31.65 1.08 -20.25
C LYS A 669 -31.36 0.38 -21.58
N PHE A 670 -30.10 0.19 -21.88
CA PHE A 670 -29.66 -0.59 -23.02
C PHE A 670 -29.02 -1.89 -22.59
N GLU A 671 -29.12 -2.94 -23.42
CA GLU A 671 -28.53 -4.25 -23.17
C GLU A 671 -27.48 -4.59 -24.24
N ASN A 672 -26.33 -5.07 -23.83
CA ASN A 672 -25.23 -5.54 -24.70
C ASN A 672 -24.60 -4.52 -25.66
N GLY A 673 -24.92 -3.25 -25.59
CA GLY A 673 -24.40 -2.17 -26.43
C GLY A 673 -25.43 -1.11 -26.73
N TYR A 674 -25.02 0.04 -27.29
CA TYR A 674 -25.94 1.07 -27.76
C TYR A 674 -26.53 0.69 -29.11
N PRO A 675 -27.77 1.08 -29.38
CA PRO A 675 -28.31 1.12 -30.76
C PRO A 675 -27.47 2.04 -31.65
N GLU A 676 -27.69 1.96 -32.97
CA GLU A 676 -27.12 2.93 -33.92
C GLU A 676 -27.51 4.36 -33.52
N MET A 677 -26.52 5.24 -33.34
CA MET A 677 -26.78 6.65 -33.05
C MET A 677 -26.82 7.45 -34.34
N ASN A 678 -27.92 8.14 -34.60
CA ASN A 678 -28.05 9.07 -35.71
C ASN A 678 -27.63 10.46 -35.20
N THR A 679 -26.55 11.03 -35.75
CA THR A 679 -26.01 12.32 -35.32
C THR A 679 -25.80 13.26 -36.52
N ARG A 680 -25.61 14.56 -36.24
CA ARG A 680 -25.29 15.55 -37.29
C ARG A 680 -23.96 15.27 -38.01
N ILE A 681 -23.06 14.49 -37.41
CA ILE A 681 -21.80 14.07 -38.04
C ILE A 681 -21.90 12.72 -38.77
N GLY A 682 -23.12 12.15 -38.83
CA GLY A 682 -23.41 10.87 -39.45
C GLY A 682 -23.83 9.80 -38.43
N ARG A 683 -23.87 8.57 -38.91
CA ARG A 683 -24.21 7.42 -38.06
C ARG A 683 -23.01 6.99 -37.25
N VAL A 684 -23.23 6.79 -35.95
CA VAL A 684 -22.21 6.38 -34.98
C VAL A 684 -22.53 4.97 -34.49
N TYR A 685 -21.58 4.06 -34.66
CA TYR A 685 -21.60 2.68 -34.13
C TYR A 685 -20.56 2.58 -33.04
N THR A 686 -20.96 2.09 -31.91
CA THR A 686 -20.07 1.96 -30.73
C THR A 686 -19.61 0.55 -30.54
N ASP A 687 -18.50 0.40 -29.79
CA ASP A 687 -18.10 -0.88 -29.25
C ASP A 687 -19.14 -1.41 -28.24
N MET A 688 -19.00 -2.69 -27.86
CA MET A 688 -19.81 -3.29 -26.82
C MET A 688 -19.53 -2.58 -25.47
N PHE A 689 -20.45 -2.68 -24.52
CA PHE A 689 -20.23 -2.18 -23.17
C PHE A 689 -18.98 -2.80 -22.55
N PRO A 690 -18.29 -2.09 -21.63
CA PRO A 690 -17.08 -2.59 -21.00
C PRO A 690 -17.28 -3.96 -20.36
N GLN A 691 -16.22 -4.77 -20.31
CA GLN A 691 -16.27 -6.11 -19.72
C GLN A 691 -16.86 -6.09 -18.31
N GLY A 692 -17.86 -6.93 -18.06
CA GLY A 692 -18.61 -6.97 -16.79
C GLY A 692 -19.90 -6.14 -16.79
N HIS A 693 -20.14 -5.32 -17.82
CA HIS A 693 -21.37 -4.55 -17.99
C HIS A 693 -22.23 -5.15 -19.10
N THR A 694 -23.27 -5.89 -18.73
CA THR A 694 -24.27 -6.41 -19.68
C THR A 694 -25.42 -5.45 -19.90
N GLU A 695 -25.56 -4.45 -19.05
CA GLU A 695 -26.61 -3.44 -19.04
C GLU A 695 -26.03 -2.06 -18.83
N TRP A 696 -26.63 -1.04 -19.44
CA TRP A 696 -26.25 0.35 -19.29
C TRP A 696 -27.48 1.20 -18.94
N ASN A 697 -27.57 1.61 -17.69
CA ASN A 697 -28.61 2.49 -17.20
C ASN A 697 -28.15 3.94 -17.39
N THR A 698 -28.93 4.72 -18.11
CA THR A 698 -28.59 6.08 -18.55
C THR A 698 -29.86 6.93 -18.76
N VAL A 699 -29.71 8.10 -19.38
CA VAL A 699 -30.84 9.00 -19.68
C VAL A 699 -30.83 9.45 -21.11
N TYR A 700 -32.02 9.67 -21.65
CA TYR A 700 -32.26 10.45 -22.85
C TYR A 700 -32.89 11.80 -22.50
N LEU A 701 -32.96 12.73 -23.48
CA LEU A 701 -33.30 14.13 -23.25
C LEU A 701 -34.65 14.47 -23.88
N ASP A 702 -35.47 15.19 -23.12
CA ASP A 702 -36.72 15.77 -23.63
C ASP A 702 -36.75 17.27 -23.33
N GLY A 703 -37.07 18.08 -24.33
CA GLY A 703 -37.11 19.53 -24.23
C GLY A 703 -35.84 20.25 -24.72
N LEU A 704 -35.02 19.62 -25.57
CA LEU A 704 -33.96 20.30 -26.32
C LEU A 704 -34.55 21.32 -27.31
N ASP A 705 -33.92 22.50 -27.46
CA ASP A 705 -34.32 23.46 -28.47
C ASP A 705 -33.96 22.98 -29.91
N THR A 706 -32.80 22.32 -30.04
CA THR A 706 -32.36 21.68 -31.27
C THR A 706 -31.70 20.36 -30.94
N SER A 707 -32.25 19.26 -31.47
CA SER A 707 -31.64 17.92 -31.37
C SER A 707 -30.59 17.75 -32.46
N TYR A 708 -29.39 17.26 -32.05
CA TYR A 708 -28.30 16.92 -32.95
C TYR A 708 -28.02 15.43 -33.02
N GLY A 709 -28.66 14.64 -32.18
CA GLY A 709 -28.49 13.18 -32.18
C GLY A 709 -29.57 12.43 -31.43
N SER A 710 -29.99 11.30 -32.04
CA SER A 710 -31.02 10.41 -31.51
C SER A 710 -30.63 8.95 -31.67
N VAL A 711 -31.22 8.09 -30.85
CA VAL A 711 -31.16 6.62 -30.95
C VAL A 711 -32.59 6.10 -31.12
N ASP A 712 -32.76 5.02 -31.88
CA ASP A 712 -34.03 4.30 -31.97
C ASP A 712 -34.07 3.21 -30.92
N ASP A 713 -35.03 3.27 -30.01
CA ASP A 713 -35.31 2.21 -29.04
C ASP A 713 -36.77 1.72 -29.28
N ASN A 714 -36.89 0.51 -29.84
CA ASN A 714 -38.19 -0.13 -30.13
C ASN A 714 -39.16 0.73 -30.93
N GLY A 715 -38.66 1.55 -31.88
CA GLY A 715 -39.43 2.43 -32.73
C GLY A 715 -39.73 3.81 -32.13
N LEU A 716 -39.14 4.12 -30.97
CA LEU A 716 -39.17 5.45 -30.38
C LEU A 716 -37.83 6.13 -30.64
N SER A 717 -37.85 7.31 -31.22
CA SER A 717 -36.66 8.14 -31.38
C SER A 717 -36.39 8.89 -30.08
N LEU A 718 -35.29 8.57 -29.46
CA LEU A 718 -34.86 9.15 -28.19
C LEU A 718 -33.71 10.12 -28.45
N ASP A 719 -33.92 11.41 -28.20
CA ASP A 719 -32.88 12.43 -28.33
C ASP A 719 -31.86 12.31 -27.24
N PHE A 720 -30.58 12.38 -27.56
CA PHE A 720 -29.52 12.24 -26.54
C PHE A 720 -28.50 13.39 -26.51
N TYR A 721 -28.42 14.20 -27.59
CA TYR A 721 -27.62 15.42 -27.48
C TYR A 721 -28.17 16.52 -28.41
N GLY A 722 -27.99 17.77 -27.97
CA GLY A 722 -28.42 18.94 -28.68
C GLY A 722 -28.21 20.22 -27.89
N THR A 723 -28.72 21.33 -28.36
CA THR A 723 -28.61 22.64 -27.72
C THR A 723 -29.85 23.00 -26.91
N VAL A 724 -29.64 23.83 -25.87
CA VAL A 724 -30.67 24.37 -25.00
C VAL A 724 -30.37 25.83 -24.67
N LYS A 725 -31.37 26.70 -24.63
CA LYS A 725 -31.34 28.17 -24.41
C LYS A 725 -30.61 28.94 -25.49
N ASN A 726 -29.45 28.48 -25.96
CA ASN A 726 -28.71 29.03 -27.11
C ASN A 726 -27.70 27.99 -27.63
N ASP A 727 -26.99 28.32 -28.72
CA ASP A 727 -26.06 27.40 -29.39
C ASP A 727 -24.79 27.07 -28.57
N ASN A 728 -24.49 27.82 -27.51
CA ASN A 728 -23.33 27.62 -26.66
C ASN A 728 -23.57 26.63 -25.52
N ILE A 729 -24.83 26.22 -25.27
CA ILE A 729 -25.11 25.21 -24.23
C ILE A 729 -25.51 23.91 -24.93
N ILE A 730 -24.65 22.90 -24.80
CA ILE A 730 -24.84 21.55 -25.32
C ILE A 730 -25.12 20.62 -24.16
N MET A 731 -26.23 19.90 -24.19
CA MET A 731 -26.47 18.78 -23.26
C MET A 731 -26.31 17.45 -23.98
N CYS A 732 -25.71 16.48 -23.33
CA CYS A 732 -25.54 15.12 -23.82
C CYS A 732 -25.90 14.07 -22.77
N GLY A 733 -26.78 13.14 -23.17
CA GLY A 733 -27.20 11.96 -22.39
C GLY A 733 -26.47 10.68 -22.80
N LEU A 734 -27.12 9.55 -22.60
CA LEU A 734 -26.62 8.18 -22.82
C LEU A 734 -25.33 7.84 -22.09
N GLY A 735 -24.91 8.69 -21.15
CA GLY A 735 -23.66 8.49 -20.42
C GLY A 735 -22.44 8.39 -21.33
N ILE A 736 -22.45 9.03 -22.50
CA ILE A 736 -21.41 8.86 -23.53
C ILE A 736 -20.04 9.32 -23.07
N MET A 737 -19.96 10.32 -22.18
CA MET A 737 -18.67 10.76 -21.59
C MET A 737 -18.08 9.66 -20.71
N ASN A 738 -18.88 9.07 -19.84
CA ASN A 738 -18.47 7.95 -19.00
C ASN A 738 -18.16 6.70 -19.83
N PHE A 739 -19.01 6.36 -20.81
CA PHE A 739 -18.74 5.25 -21.74
C PHE A 739 -17.38 5.42 -22.44
N TYR A 740 -17.12 6.63 -22.96
CA TYR A 740 -15.85 6.94 -23.59
C TYR A 740 -14.67 6.80 -22.60
N SER A 741 -14.83 7.31 -21.38
CA SER A 741 -13.79 7.20 -20.34
C SER A 741 -13.44 5.74 -19.99
N MET A 742 -14.42 4.82 -20.10
CA MET A 742 -14.24 3.40 -19.83
C MET A 742 -13.74 2.59 -21.02
N THR A 743 -14.13 2.94 -22.24
CA THR A 743 -13.89 2.13 -23.45
C THR A 743 -12.81 2.70 -24.36
N GLY A 744 -12.65 4.02 -24.37
CA GLY A 744 -11.83 4.71 -25.37
C GLY A 744 -12.38 4.62 -26.79
N ASP A 745 -13.69 4.36 -26.97
CA ASP A 745 -14.35 4.21 -28.26
C ASP A 745 -14.06 5.38 -29.20
N LYS A 746 -13.49 5.08 -30.36
CA LYS A 746 -13.01 6.10 -31.31
C LYS A 746 -14.15 6.90 -31.96
N THR A 747 -15.34 6.30 -32.09
CA THR A 747 -16.47 6.97 -32.74
C THR A 747 -17.15 7.92 -31.79
N VAL A 748 -17.32 7.53 -30.53
CA VAL A 748 -17.74 8.44 -29.45
C VAL A 748 -16.70 9.53 -29.23
N GLY A 749 -15.42 9.19 -29.28
CA GLY A 749 -14.33 10.17 -29.20
C GLY A 749 -14.47 11.28 -30.26
N ARG A 750 -14.70 10.92 -31.51
CA ARG A 750 -14.96 11.90 -32.59
C ARG A 750 -16.23 12.73 -32.37
N LEU A 751 -17.26 12.13 -31.78
CA LEU A 751 -18.49 12.89 -31.44
C LEU A 751 -18.18 13.94 -30.35
N LEU A 752 -17.43 13.59 -29.32
CA LEU A 752 -17.01 14.51 -28.26
C LEU A 752 -16.07 15.61 -28.80
N GLU A 753 -15.14 15.27 -29.71
CA GLU A 753 -14.31 16.26 -30.43
C GLU A 753 -15.13 17.24 -31.24
N ASN A 754 -16.19 16.75 -31.90
CA ASN A 754 -17.10 17.63 -32.64
C ASN A 754 -17.95 18.52 -31.73
N MET A 755 -18.34 18.03 -30.57
CA MET A 755 -19.05 18.82 -29.57
C MET A 755 -18.19 19.95 -29.03
N SER A 756 -16.96 19.63 -28.62
CA SER A 756 -16.04 20.56 -27.94
C SER A 756 -15.24 21.41 -28.93
N GLY A 757 -14.79 20.87 -30.01
CA GLY A 757 -13.79 21.47 -30.88
C GLY A 757 -12.35 21.22 -30.39
N LEU A 758 -12.19 20.60 -29.21
CA LEU A 758 -10.90 20.15 -28.70
C LEU A 758 -10.52 18.79 -29.27
N THR A 759 -9.24 18.53 -29.40
CA THR A 759 -8.69 17.21 -29.77
C THR A 759 -7.75 16.70 -28.67
N GLN A 760 -7.36 15.44 -28.74
CA GLN A 760 -6.37 14.89 -27.83
C GLN A 760 -4.97 15.52 -27.99
N GLU A 761 -4.72 16.25 -29.05
CA GLU A 761 -3.46 16.94 -29.37
C GLU A 761 -3.49 18.41 -28.92
N THR A 762 -4.67 18.92 -28.52
CA THR A 762 -4.81 20.27 -28.01
C THR A 762 -4.22 20.33 -26.60
N LEU A 763 -3.09 21.07 -26.47
CA LEU A 763 -2.37 21.20 -25.21
C LEU A 763 -2.68 22.55 -24.55
N PRO A 764 -2.64 22.64 -23.20
CA PRO A 764 -2.63 23.93 -22.53
C PRO A 764 -1.33 24.68 -22.84
N GLN A 765 -1.36 26.00 -22.70
CA GLN A 765 -0.14 26.81 -22.80
C GLN A 765 0.59 26.76 -21.45
N ARG A 766 1.77 26.11 -21.40
CA ARG A 766 2.64 26.12 -20.22
C ARG A 766 3.86 26.99 -20.46
N LYS A 767 4.22 27.76 -19.45
CA LYS A 767 5.46 28.54 -19.43
C LYS A 767 6.28 28.10 -18.23
N ILE A 768 7.52 27.79 -18.46
CA ILE A 768 8.49 27.39 -17.45
C ILE A 768 9.18 28.63 -16.87
N PHE A 769 9.29 28.69 -15.55
CA PHE A 769 9.96 29.75 -14.81
C PHE A 769 10.97 29.14 -13.84
N PRO A 770 12.20 29.71 -13.73
CA PRO A 770 13.17 29.22 -12.76
C PRO A 770 12.72 29.51 -11.34
N LEU A 771 12.96 28.53 -10.46
CA LEU A 771 12.74 28.62 -9.02
C LEU A 771 14.04 28.35 -8.27
N THR A 772 14.18 28.98 -7.10
CA THR A 772 15.17 28.54 -6.11
C THR A 772 14.44 27.80 -5.00
N ILE A 773 14.80 26.54 -4.77
CA ILE A 773 14.18 25.70 -3.73
C ILE A 773 15.31 25.19 -2.82
N ASP A 774 15.24 25.55 -1.53
CA ASP A 774 16.20 25.13 -0.51
C ASP A 774 15.49 24.37 0.61
N TYR A 775 16.01 23.20 0.97
CA TYR A 775 15.54 22.39 2.09
C TYR A 775 16.51 22.53 3.26
N THR A 776 16.04 23.04 4.39
CA THR A 776 16.87 23.19 5.60
C THR A 776 16.11 22.67 6.82
N GLY A 777 16.44 21.47 7.28
CA GLY A 777 15.79 20.82 8.40
C GLY A 777 14.28 20.64 8.16
N SER A 778 13.45 21.35 8.94
CA SER A 778 11.98 21.33 8.80
C SER A 778 11.42 22.52 8.01
N THR A 779 12.23 23.15 7.18
CA THR A 779 11.84 24.36 6.42
C THR A 779 12.11 24.15 4.94
N ILE A 780 11.16 24.56 4.09
CA ILE A 780 11.32 24.69 2.65
C ILE A 780 11.27 26.18 2.31
N THR A 781 12.29 26.69 1.66
CA THR A 781 12.34 28.07 1.17
C THR A 781 12.26 28.05 -0.35
N ILE A 782 11.24 28.73 -0.91
CA ILE A 782 11.03 28.79 -2.36
C ILE A 782 11.00 30.26 -2.78
N THR A 783 11.79 30.61 -3.80
CA THR A 783 11.78 31.96 -4.38
C THR A 783 11.32 31.90 -5.83
N SER A 784 10.32 32.72 -6.16
CA SER A 784 9.77 32.90 -7.51
C SER A 784 9.83 34.37 -7.92
N ASN A 785 10.08 34.63 -9.20
CA ASN A 785 10.00 35.97 -9.80
C ASN A 785 8.60 36.29 -10.37
N GLU A 786 7.72 35.29 -10.42
CA GLU A 786 6.38 35.41 -10.99
C GLU A 786 5.30 35.01 -9.97
N ASP A 787 4.08 35.48 -10.20
CA ASP A 787 2.91 35.14 -9.40
C ASP A 787 2.24 33.85 -9.89
N ASN A 788 1.54 33.17 -8.99
CA ASN A 788 0.72 31.99 -9.27
C ASN A 788 1.51 30.85 -9.96
N VAL A 789 2.73 30.61 -9.50
CA VAL A 789 3.61 29.54 -10.07
C VAL A 789 3.35 28.23 -9.37
N ASN A 790 3.04 27.19 -10.15
CA ASN A 790 3.08 25.79 -9.73
C ASN A 790 4.53 25.41 -9.43
N THR A 791 4.82 25.04 -8.19
CA THR A 791 6.17 24.65 -7.74
C THR A 791 6.54 23.20 -8.09
N ALA A 792 5.62 22.45 -8.66
CA ALA A 792 5.73 20.99 -8.84
C ALA A 792 5.99 20.23 -7.52
N LEU A 793 5.65 20.79 -6.38
CA LEU A 793 5.62 20.13 -5.08
C LEU A 793 4.19 19.80 -4.68
N ALA A 794 3.98 18.63 -4.08
CA ALA A 794 2.69 18.26 -3.53
C ALA A 794 2.29 19.21 -2.39
N TYR A 795 1.03 19.64 -2.38
CA TYR A 795 0.50 20.44 -1.28
C TYR A 795 0.18 19.54 -0.08
N HIS A 796 0.58 19.96 1.13
CA HIS A 796 0.35 19.22 2.37
C HIS A 796 -0.22 20.13 3.47
N ASP A 797 -1.12 19.57 4.29
CA ASP A 797 -1.71 20.26 5.46
C ASP A 797 -0.70 20.49 6.61
N ILE A 798 0.45 19.83 6.55
CA ILE A 798 1.58 20.02 7.47
C ILE A 798 2.38 21.31 7.19
N PHE A 799 2.11 21.97 6.08
CA PHE A 799 2.78 23.20 5.67
C PHE A 799 2.20 24.41 6.42
N SER A 800 3.09 25.18 7.03
CA SER A 800 2.74 26.41 7.74
C SER A 800 3.61 27.55 7.26
N THR A 801 2.99 28.57 6.68
CA THR A 801 3.65 29.73 6.13
C THR A 801 2.86 30.99 6.44
N ALA A 802 3.53 32.18 6.41
CA ALA A 802 2.90 33.51 6.49
C ALA A 802 2.49 34.02 5.11
N GLN A 803 3.04 33.47 4.04
CA GLN A 803 2.74 33.83 2.66
C GLN A 803 1.49 33.05 2.18
N ASN A 804 0.83 33.56 1.13
CA ASN A 804 -0.27 32.89 0.51
C ASN A 804 0.27 31.70 -0.35
N ILE A 805 -0.18 30.50 -0.05
CA ILE A 805 0.03 29.31 -0.87
C ILE A 805 -1.34 28.72 -1.26
N GLU A 806 -1.48 28.31 -2.49
CA GLU A 806 -2.72 27.73 -3.00
C GLU A 806 -2.53 26.26 -3.37
N LYS A 807 -3.58 25.48 -3.18
CA LYS A 807 -3.65 24.11 -3.67
C LYS A 807 -4.45 24.10 -4.97
N LYS A 808 -3.86 23.57 -6.06
CA LYS A 808 -4.57 23.26 -7.31
C LYS A 808 -4.08 21.93 -7.83
N ASN A 809 -4.99 21.03 -8.17
CA ASN A 809 -4.67 19.68 -8.65
C ASN A 809 -3.61 18.96 -7.79
N ASN A 810 -3.77 19.02 -6.46
CA ASN A 810 -2.85 18.47 -5.44
C ASN A 810 -1.45 19.09 -5.39
N LEU A 811 -1.14 20.05 -6.23
CA LEU A 811 0.15 20.75 -6.27
C LEU A 811 0.06 22.11 -5.56
N MET A 812 1.22 22.60 -5.12
CA MET A 812 1.36 23.85 -4.41
C MET A 812 1.71 25.00 -5.36
N TYR A 813 0.93 26.05 -5.32
CA TYR A 813 1.14 27.29 -6.04
C TYR A 813 1.58 28.41 -5.10
N ILE A 814 2.51 29.25 -5.54
CA ILE A 814 3.07 30.34 -4.76
C ILE A 814 2.98 31.67 -5.52
N GLN A 815 3.03 32.75 -4.77
CA GLN A 815 3.10 34.11 -5.32
C GLN A 815 4.57 34.59 -5.47
N LYS A 816 4.79 35.63 -6.22
CA LYS A 816 6.09 36.28 -6.41
C LYS A 816 6.76 36.62 -5.09
N GLY A 817 8.07 36.38 -5.00
CA GLY A 817 8.88 36.63 -3.82
C GLY A 817 9.39 35.35 -3.18
N THR A 818 9.79 35.41 -1.92
CA THR A 818 10.30 34.29 -1.15
C THR A 818 9.23 33.78 -0.21
N THR A 819 8.85 32.53 -0.40
CA THR A 819 7.91 31.80 0.46
C THR A 819 8.69 30.88 1.38
N VAL A 820 8.50 31.05 2.70
CA VAL A 820 9.12 30.20 3.73
C VAL A 820 8.05 29.31 4.34
N ILE A 821 8.20 28.01 4.18
CA ILE A 821 7.27 26.98 4.63
C ILE A 821 7.89 26.21 5.76
N ASN A 822 7.26 26.23 6.93
CA ASN A 822 7.65 25.39 8.06
C ASN A 822 6.83 24.11 8.06
N ILE A 823 7.51 22.97 8.11
CA ILE A 823 6.88 21.66 8.19
C ILE A 823 6.58 21.34 9.65
N LYS A 824 5.32 21.14 10.00
CA LYS A 824 4.87 20.87 11.37
C LYS A 824 4.18 19.54 11.46
N VAL A 825 4.53 18.76 12.48
CA VAL A 825 3.79 17.52 12.77
C VAL A 825 2.38 17.90 13.22
N PRO A 826 1.32 17.41 12.55
CA PRO A 826 -0.04 17.80 12.87
C PRO A 826 -0.53 17.09 14.14
N TYR A 827 -1.48 17.69 14.84
CA TYR A 827 -2.19 17.09 15.99
C TYR A 827 -1.30 16.63 17.16
N VAL A 828 -0.07 17.15 17.31
CA VAL A 828 0.90 16.70 18.35
C VAL A 828 0.32 16.80 19.75
N TRP A 829 -0.33 17.93 20.07
CA TRP A 829 -0.89 18.14 21.41
C TRP A 829 -2.08 17.23 21.69
N GLN A 830 -2.99 17.07 20.74
CA GLN A 830 -4.14 16.15 20.84
C GLN A 830 -3.63 14.70 20.99
N GLY A 831 -2.66 14.32 20.18
CA GLY A 831 -2.04 12.99 20.26
C GLY A 831 -1.30 12.77 21.58
N ALA A 832 -0.56 13.77 22.09
CA ALA A 832 0.13 13.70 23.38
C ALA A 832 -0.86 13.53 24.55
N ILE A 833 -1.98 14.28 24.54
CA ILE A 833 -3.03 14.15 25.56
C ILE A 833 -3.59 12.72 25.54
N VAL A 834 -3.89 12.17 24.37
CA VAL A 834 -4.40 10.79 24.23
C VAL A 834 -3.38 9.77 24.73
N SER A 835 -2.08 9.94 24.40
CA SER A 835 -1.02 9.04 24.87
C SER A 835 -0.85 9.11 26.39
N ILE A 836 -0.79 10.30 26.97
CA ILE A 836 -0.67 10.49 28.43
C ILE A 836 -1.88 9.90 29.14
N ALA A 837 -3.09 10.16 28.65
CA ALA A 837 -4.32 9.55 29.18
C ALA A 837 -4.26 8.02 29.07
N GLY A 838 -3.82 7.47 27.95
CA GLY A 838 -3.64 6.04 27.73
C GLY A 838 -2.66 5.41 28.74
N ILE A 839 -1.54 6.07 29.01
CA ILE A 839 -0.55 5.61 30.00
C ILE A 839 -1.16 5.65 31.42
N ILE A 840 -1.78 6.77 31.80
CA ILE A 840 -2.40 6.92 33.14
C ILE A 840 -3.52 5.87 33.34
N LEU A 841 -4.42 5.75 32.37
CA LEU A 841 -5.51 4.77 32.41
C LEU A 841 -4.97 3.34 32.45
N SER A 842 -3.88 3.03 31.74
CA SER A 842 -3.25 1.71 31.80
C SER A 842 -2.72 1.39 33.21
N VAL A 843 -2.07 2.35 33.87
CA VAL A 843 -1.60 2.20 35.26
C VAL A 843 -2.78 2.00 36.22
N VAL A 844 -3.81 2.86 36.11
CA VAL A 844 -5.02 2.75 36.94
C VAL A 844 -5.72 1.41 36.71
N TRP A 845 -5.80 0.95 35.45
CA TRP A 845 -6.38 -0.33 35.10
C TRP A 845 -5.68 -1.51 35.76
N VAL A 846 -4.34 -1.56 35.70
CA VAL A 846 -3.52 -2.59 36.35
C VAL A 846 -3.74 -2.59 37.89
N ILE A 847 -3.83 -1.39 38.49
CA ILE A 847 -4.06 -1.25 39.95
C ILE A 847 -5.49 -1.71 40.31
N ALA A 848 -6.49 -1.30 39.55
CA ALA A 848 -7.91 -1.64 39.80
C ALA A 848 -8.14 -3.15 39.74
N LEU A 849 -7.56 -3.84 38.76
CA LEU A 849 -7.62 -5.30 38.66
C LEU A 849 -6.88 -6.00 39.82
N GLY A 850 -5.90 -5.33 40.44
CA GLY A 850 -5.23 -5.85 41.64
C GLY A 850 -6.05 -5.84 42.91
N LYS A 851 -6.94 -4.87 43.06
CA LYS A 851 -7.83 -4.77 44.22
C LYS A 851 -8.96 -5.80 44.20
N THR A 852 -9.54 -6.07 43.01
CA THR A 852 -10.63 -7.05 42.85
C THR A 852 -10.19 -8.49 43.10
N GLY A 853 -8.90 -8.83 42.80
CA GLY A 853 -8.31 -10.16 43.08
C GLY A 853 -8.12 -10.46 44.59
N LYS A 854 -7.95 -9.44 45.43
CA LYS A 854 -7.82 -9.63 46.88
C LYS A 854 -9.19 -9.79 47.55
N SER A 855 -10.25 -9.14 47.07
CA SER A 855 -11.61 -9.26 47.61
C SER A 855 -12.25 -10.64 47.40
N GLY A 856 -11.89 -11.33 46.28
CA GLY A 856 -12.38 -12.69 46.01
C GLY A 856 -11.73 -13.79 46.85
N LYS A 857 -10.47 -13.60 47.34
CA LYS A 857 -9.84 -14.57 48.24
C LYS A 857 -10.40 -14.56 49.64
N ASN A 858 -10.80 -13.40 50.14
CA ASN A 858 -11.41 -13.30 51.48
C ASN A 858 -12.87 -13.81 51.58
N LYS A 859 -13.55 -14.06 50.43
CA LYS A 859 -14.89 -14.65 50.43
C LYS A 859 -14.90 -16.18 50.38
N ASN A 860 -13.83 -16.83 49.97
CA ASN A 860 -13.73 -18.29 49.89
C ASN A 860 -13.01 -18.94 51.08
N GLU A 861 -12.55 -18.14 52.04
CA GLU A 861 -12.02 -18.68 53.35
C GLU A 861 -13.09 -18.68 54.45
N ASN A 862 -14.31 -18.22 54.17
CA ASN A 862 -15.44 -18.18 55.12
C ASN A 862 -16.68 -18.99 54.67
N ILE A 863 -16.50 -20.03 53.84
CA ILE A 863 -17.57 -21.01 53.56
C ILE A 863 -17.03 -22.41 53.78
#